data_a0343204ad9d7edb4b6ae3f0ee33f25f
#
_entry.id   a0343204ad9d7edb4b6ae3f0ee33f25f
#
_cell.length_a   1.000
_cell.length_b   1.000
_cell.length_c   1.000
_cell.angle_alpha   90.00
_cell.angle_beta   90.00
_cell.angle_gamma   90.00
#
_symmetry.space_group_name_H-M   'P 1'
#
loop_
_entity.id
_entity.type
_entity.pdbx_description
1 polymer ?
#
loop_
_entity_poly.entity_id
_entity_poly.type
_entity_poly.pdbx_seq_one_letter_code
_entity_poly.pdbx_strand_id
1 'polypeptide(L)'
;MLKRIHLATTLALPLVTVAACGDDPVTDVDPDAPDLERGDDFVAIPREVSSIEAAARQQKLEEAGAPVSRLRAAPTRSFYLAIKKTALTDRWFLSAFLEQYFPGQVSFGAAMSLGTRVVSFKLQNDKLFVFDADDRHAGSSVFDPDVLVEAYPLVDAPPLPGAGQYVFIDPAAGLNRFDLLENYMGSNPWPIRFEIELAFLQNFRQIADGATYQQVFTGYADQPIGDGQIDADTFRGSGTMGIALRRYKEGSHYQEVELPWQEHYFRSEPKLVPNTGVIRQTAAHWDIHPGMQPIEWVISPALATLDATPEYADADLVGAVKRGIESWNQAFGFQVFRARLATSSESFGQDDKNYIIFDPDPSLGYAFANWRTNPNTGEIRGASVYFGGAWVDRAGFEDDPAEGSGNAPVRPASVTKAKLTGLRWAGVHSEPLCVLHAHDDDDHLPSGGGNANLTAGQKLEAYIANMMVHEIGHDLGLRHNFKGTLIEPGSSSVMDYTNFETSIAQAGDPQPYDIDAVRYLYGLSPSLPAQPFCTDDTVGLDPDCQRFDTGADPLGGTWTERWSLLTMYFTRFGVDDFFLQFLRSYAGGAYDYAQNGDAGAANRALDLILTDIGAPLDPARLADPSFVASGADLMLGGVLAELGPAPSWAIAARIDDQLAQVLVNSDGVRGFASRRAVVDVLKGRQSAEALEMLLAGRATIAAQLPGLVGTDATLTRDLLARIDRATTPYFE
;
A
#
# COMPACT_ATOMS: atom_id res chain seq x y z
N MET A 1 55.87 3.95 8.50
CA MET A 1 56.74 2.84 8.04
C MET A 1 55.84 1.63 7.78
N LEU A 2 55.71 1.30 6.52
CA LEU A 2 54.91 0.18 6.01
C LEU A 2 55.57 -1.17 6.35
N LYS A 3 54.73 -2.18 6.64
CA LYS A 3 55.09 -3.56 6.28
C LYS A 3 53.82 -4.27 5.76
N ARG A 4 53.84 -4.52 4.47
CA ARG A 4 52.92 -5.45 3.77
C ARG A 4 53.33 -6.87 4.07
N ILE A 5 52.37 -7.75 4.36
CA ILE A 5 52.61 -9.20 4.34
C ILE A 5 51.67 -9.75 3.25
N HIS A 6 52.28 -10.32 2.21
CA HIS A 6 51.59 -11.12 1.21
C HIS A 6 51.49 -12.55 1.71
N LEU A 7 50.29 -13.12 1.71
CA LEU A 7 50.12 -14.57 1.84
C LEU A 7 49.51 -15.07 0.51
N ALA A 8 50.31 -15.82 -0.22
CA ALA A 8 49.90 -16.53 -1.42
C ALA A 8 49.45 -17.95 -1.01
N THR A 9 48.18 -18.26 -1.25
CA THR A 9 47.66 -19.63 -1.08
C THR A 9 47.40 -20.22 -2.46
N THR A 10 48.20 -21.21 -2.81
CA THR A 10 48.08 -22.00 -4.04
C THR A 10 47.05 -23.09 -3.81
N LEU A 11 45.93 -23.05 -4.54
CA LEU A 11 44.96 -24.16 -4.62
C LEU A 11 45.33 -25.04 -5.81
N ALA A 12 45.67 -26.30 -5.53
CA ALA A 12 45.85 -27.35 -6.53
C ALA A 12 44.50 -27.99 -6.85
N LEU A 13 44.06 -27.92 -8.13
CA LEU A 13 42.95 -28.70 -8.65
C LEU A 13 43.40 -30.11 -9.04
N PRO A 14 42.65 -31.17 -8.74
CA PRO A 14 42.91 -32.48 -9.31
C PRO A 14 42.36 -32.58 -10.75
N LEU A 15 43.22 -32.96 -11.66
CA LEU A 15 42.87 -33.38 -13.02
C LEU A 15 42.16 -34.72 -12.94
N VAL A 16 40.87 -34.75 -13.34
CA VAL A 16 40.15 -36.03 -13.59
C VAL A 16 40.25 -36.31 -15.10
N THR A 17 41.00 -37.34 -15.47
CA THR A 17 41.01 -37.86 -16.81
C THR A 17 39.75 -38.73 -17.04
N VAL A 18 38.85 -38.30 -17.93
CA VAL A 18 37.77 -39.13 -18.45
C VAL A 18 38.23 -39.84 -19.71
N ALA A 19 38.15 -41.17 -19.68
CA ALA A 19 38.43 -42.04 -20.83
C ALA A 19 37.33 -41.89 -21.86
N ALA A 20 37.70 -41.70 -23.12
CA ALA A 20 36.82 -41.68 -24.26
C ALA A 20 36.37 -43.12 -24.59
N CYS A 21 35.08 -43.32 -24.80
CA CYS A 21 34.50 -44.47 -25.51
C CYS A 21 33.31 -44.00 -26.34
N GLY A 22 33.38 -44.27 -27.66
CA GLY A 22 32.29 -44.53 -28.55
C GLY A 22 31.66 -43.32 -29.26
N ASP A 23 32.06 -43.13 -30.51
CA ASP A 23 31.37 -42.29 -31.50
C ASP A 23 30.01 -42.91 -31.87
N ASP A 24 28.91 -42.30 -31.39
CA ASP A 24 27.64 -42.23 -32.09
C ASP A 24 27.41 -40.80 -32.53
N PRO A 25 26.91 -40.52 -33.74
CA PRO A 25 26.64 -39.14 -34.15
C PRO A 25 25.42 -38.60 -33.39
N VAL A 26 25.65 -38.10 -32.20
CA VAL A 26 24.66 -37.26 -31.54
C VAL A 26 24.59 -35.99 -32.38
N THR A 27 23.52 -35.85 -33.14
CA THR A 27 23.11 -34.56 -33.68
C THR A 27 22.98 -33.63 -32.45
N ASP A 28 23.91 -32.70 -32.32
CA ASP A 28 23.85 -31.59 -31.38
C ASP A 28 22.61 -30.77 -31.74
N VAL A 29 21.46 -31.17 -31.23
CA VAL A 29 20.26 -30.34 -31.22
C VAL A 29 20.53 -29.32 -30.12
N ASP A 30 20.78 -28.09 -30.52
CA ASP A 30 20.82 -26.94 -29.59
C ASP A 30 19.52 -26.99 -28.77
N PRO A 31 19.56 -27.28 -27.48
CA PRO A 31 18.35 -27.35 -26.66
C PRO A 31 17.56 -26.07 -26.65
N ASP A 32 18.16 -24.93 -27.08
CA ASP A 32 17.55 -23.62 -27.21
C ASP A 32 17.04 -23.32 -28.63
N ALA A 33 17.16 -24.27 -29.58
CA ALA A 33 16.63 -24.08 -30.94
C ALA A 33 15.08 -24.08 -30.94
N PRO A 34 14.42 -23.03 -31.52
CA PRO A 34 12.98 -22.97 -31.57
C PRO A 34 12.37 -24.12 -32.36
N ASP A 35 11.52 -24.88 -31.71
CA ASP A 35 10.79 -26.02 -32.34
C ASP A 35 9.34 -25.65 -32.60
N LEU A 36 9.03 -25.21 -33.82
CA LEU A 36 7.67 -24.87 -34.26
C LEU A 36 6.82 -26.14 -34.63
N GLU A 37 7.44 -27.27 -34.80
CA GLU A 37 6.72 -28.54 -35.07
C GLU A 37 6.14 -29.13 -33.78
N ARG A 38 6.66 -28.79 -32.62
CA ARG A 38 6.11 -29.17 -31.32
C ARG A 38 4.67 -28.66 -31.12
N GLY A 39 4.34 -27.54 -31.74
CA GLY A 39 2.96 -27.06 -31.79
C GLY A 39 2.49 -26.29 -30.59
N ASP A 40 3.41 -25.73 -29.81
CA ASP A 40 3.10 -24.83 -28.69
C ASP A 40 2.40 -23.56 -29.21
N ASP A 41 1.52 -22.97 -28.41
CA ASP A 41 0.76 -21.77 -28.80
C ASP A 41 1.65 -20.54 -28.96
N PHE A 42 2.72 -20.44 -28.15
CA PHE A 42 3.71 -19.36 -28.18
C PHE A 42 5.12 -19.96 -28.23
N VAL A 43 5.96 -19.43 -29.10
CA VAL A 43 7.36 -19.86 -29.21
C VAL A 43 8.25 -18.63 -29.38
N ALA A 44 9.33 -18.55 -28.61
CA ALA A 44 10.34 -17.51 -28.81
C ALA A 44 11.26 -17.85 -29.99
N ILE A 45 11.40 -16.91 -30.92
CA ILE A 45 12.33 -17.02 -32.06
C ILE A 45 13.51 -16.08 -31.79
N PRO A 46 14.71 -16.60 -31.48
CA PRO A 46 15.87 -15.76 -31.18
C PRO A 46 16.15 -14.74 -32.28
N ARG A 47 16.30 -13.49 -31.89
CA ARG A 47 16.69 -12.42 -32.78
C ARG A 47 18.22 -12.45 -32.90
N GLU A 48 18.75 -12.63 -34.09
CA GLU A 48 20.18 -12.46 -34.33
C GLU A 48 20.53 -11.00 -34.14
N VAL A 49 21.10 -10.67 -32.99
CA VAL A 49 21.65 -9.32 -32.75
C VAL A 49 22.98 -9.25 -33.49
N SER A 50 23.11 -8.32 -34.45
CA SER A 50 24.37 -8.09 -35.11
C SER A 50 25.44 -7.73 -34.06
N SER A 51 26.68 -8.17 -34.25
CA SER A 51 27.79 -7.84 -33.36
C SER A 51 27.98 -6.32 -33.16
N ILE A 52 27.53 -5.52 -34.12
CA ILE A 52 27.54 -4.05 -34.09
C ILE A 52 26.48 -3.51 -33.12
N GLU A 53 25.27 -4.08 -33.10
CA GLU A 53 24.20 -3.67 -32.16
C GLU A 53 24.54 -4.07 -30.73
N ALA A 54 25.13 -5.24 -30.54
CA ALA A 54 25.59 -5.70 -29.23
C ALA A 54 26.71 -4.80 -28.67
N ALA A 55 27.67 -4.41 -29.49
CA ALA A 55 28.74 -3.48 -29.12
C ALA A 55 28.22 -2.06 -28.84
N ALA A 56 27.30 -1.54 -29.64
CA ALA A 56 26.69 -0.22 -29.42
C ALA A 56 25.85 -0.18 -28.14
N ARG A 57 25.20 -1.28 -27.80
CA ARG A 57 24.42 -1.40 -26.55
C ARG A 57 25.34 -1.46 -25.32
N GLN A 58 26.44 -2.22 -25.40
CA GLN A 58 27.43 -2.29 -24.33
C GLN A 58 28.07 -0.92 -24.09
N GLN A 59 28.42 -0.19 -25.17
CA GLN A 59 28.97 1.16 -25.07
C GLN A 59 27.98 2.13 -24.38
N LYS A 60 26.67 2.09 -24.70
CA LYS A 60 25.66 2.93 -24.03
C LYS A 60 25.50 2.62 -22.55
N LEU A 61 25.63 1.35 -22.14
CA LEU A 61 25.56 0.96 -20.74
C LEU A 61 26.81 1.42 -19.97
N GLU A 62 27.98 1.39 -20.62
CA GLU A 62 29.22 1.90 -20.06
C GLU A 62 29.21 3.43 -19.93
N GLU A 63 28.70 4.13 -20.94
CA GLU A 63 28.49 5.59 -20.94
C GLU A 63 27.50 6.04 -19.87
N ALA A 64 26.48 5.24 -19.59
CA ALA A 64 25.49 5.47 -18.54
C ALA A 64 26.00 5.16 -17.11
N GLY A 65 27.27 4.75 -16.97
CA GLY A 65 27.88 4.43 -15.66
C GLY A 65 27.24 3.22 -14.96
N ALA A 66 26.66 2.29 -15.71
CA ALA A 66 26.04 1.10 -15.15
C ALA A 66 27.07 0.24 -14.37
N PRO A 67 26.73 -0.31 -13.19
CA PRO A 67 27.65 -1.14 -12.42
C PRO A 67 28.17 -2.32 -13.25
N VAL A 68 29.46 -2.60 -13.16
CA VAL A 68 30.14 -3.70 -13.89
C VAL A 68 29.46 -5.06 -13.67
N SER A 69 28.81 -5.27 -12.54
CA SER A 69 28.03 -6.47 -12.25
C SER A 69 26.83 -6.66 -13.19
N ARG A 70 26.23 -5.57 -13.70
CA ARG A 70 25.14 -5.63 -14.68
C ARG A 70 25.63 -5.88 -16.11
N LEU A 71 26.89 -5.57 -16.40
CA LEU A 71 27.53 -5.81 -17.70
C LEU A 71 27.90 -7.28 -17.93
N ARG A 72 28.00 -8.08 -16.85
CA ARG A 72 28.40 -9.49 -16.89
C ARG A 72 27.23 -10.50 -16.93
N ALA A 73 25.98 -10.03 -16.91
CA ALA A 73 24.87 -10.89 -17.18
C ALA A 73 25.04 -11.46 -18.61
N ALA A 74 24.97 -12.80 -18.76
CA ALA A 74 25.02 -13.45 -20.05
C ALA A 74 24.01 -12.75 -20.98
N PRO A 75 24.35 -12.48 -22.26
CA PRO A 75 23.45 -11.79 -23.16
C PRO A 75 22.21 -12.69 -23.36
N THR A 76 21.15 -12.35 -22.67
CA THR A 76 19.84 -12.92 -22.93
C THR A 76 19.46 -12.46 -24.33
N ARG A 77 19.31 -13.42 -25.25
CA ARG A 77 18.99 -13.11 -26.63
C ARG A 77 17.59 -12.49 -26.69
N SER A 78 17.46 -11.32 -27.26
CA SER A 78 16.14 -10.78 -27.64
C SER A 78 15.49 -11.70 -28.66
N PHE A 79 14.15 -11.75 -28.68
CA PHE A 79 13.41 -12.69 -29.53
C PHE A 79 12.18 -12.02 -30.16
N TYR A 80 11.71 -12.62 -31.25
CA TYR A 80 10.36 -12.42 -31.78
C TYR A 80 9.44 -13.48 -31.19
N LEU A 81 8.15 -13.17 -31.06
CA LEU A 81 7.16 -14.12 -30.60
C LEU A 81 6.41 -14.74 -31.81
N ALA A 82 6.48 -16.05 -31.91
CA ALA A 82 5.64 -16.82 -32.81
C ALA A 82 4.35 -17.21 -32.08
N ILE A 83 3.19 -16.82 -32.63
CA ILE A 83 1.87 -17.17 -32.12
C ILE A 83 1.20 -18.11 -33.10
N LYS A 84 0.75 -19.26 -32.61
CA LYS A 84 0.09 -20.25 -33.44
C LYS A 84 -1.22 -19.70 -34.00
N LYS A 85 -1.45 -19.86 -35.32
CA LYS A 85 -2.64 -19.29 -35.98
C LYS A 85 -3.96 -19.81 -35.40
N THR A 86 -3.99 -21.03 -34.91
CA THR A 86 -5.17 -21.60 -34.24
C THR A 86 -5.42 -21.00 -32.86
N ALA A 87 -4.42 -20.42 -32.23
CA ALA A 87 -4.52 -19.78 -30.92
C ALA A 87 -5.02 -18.33 -30.99
N LEU A 88 -5.08 -17.72 -32.18
CA LEU A 88 -5.46 -16.32 -32.35
C LEU A 88 -6.89 -16.02 -31.91
N THR A 89 -7.82 -16.95 -32.12
CA THR A 89 -9.22 -16.79 -31.77
C THR A 89 -9.58 -17.26 -30.38
N ASP A 90 -8.62 -17.86 -29.67
CA ASP A 90 -8.79 -18.21 -28.26
C ASP A 90 -8.74 -16.96 -27.39
N ARG A 91 -9.32 -17.04 -26.20
CA ARG A 91 -9.21 -16.02 -25.18
C ARG A 91 -7.97 -16.27 -24.33
N TRP A 92 -7.25 -15.19 -24.03
CA TRP A 92 -6.01 -15.23 -23.26
C TRP A 92 -6.05 -14.23 -22.12
N PHE A 93 -5.53 -14.59 -20.96
CA PHE A 93 -5.14 -13.62 -19.97
C PHE A 93 -3.81 -13.00 -20.41
N LEU A 94 -3.80 -11.70 -20.57
CA LEU A 94 -2.61 -10.89 -20.76
C LEU A 94 -2.38 -10.14 -19.46
N SER A 95 -1.36 -10.54 -18.69
CA SER A 95 -1.01 -9.95 -17.41
C SER A 95 0.37 -9.30 -17.48
N ALA A 96 0.58 -8.25 -16.72
CA ALA A 96 1.91 -7.68 -16.52
C ALA A 96 2.20 -7.44 -15.04
N PHE A 97 3.46 -7.55 -14.68
CA PHE A 97 3.97 -7.38 -13.33
C PHE A 97 5.25 -6.53 -13.37
N LEU A 98 5.28 -5.42 -12.65
CA LEU A 98 6.44 -4.53 -12.62
C LEU A 98 7.50 -5.07 -11.67
N GLU A 99 8.63 -5.51 -12.21
CA GLU A 99 9.73 -6.06 -11.42
C GLU A 99 10.69 -5.00 -10.90
N GLN A 100 10.99 -4.01 -11.73
CA GLN A 100 11.91 -2.92 -11.42
C GLN A 100 11.46 -1.64 -12.10
N TYR A 101 11.61 -0.51 -11.45
CA TYR A 101 11.26 0.80 -11.99
C TYR A 101 12.22 1.90 -11.52
N PHE A 102 12.54 2.85 -12.42
CA PHE A 102 13.30 4.06 -12.15
C PHE A 102 12.62 5.25 -12.86
N PRO A 103 12.52 6.46 -12.33
CA PRO A 103 12.99 6.87 -11.01
C PRO A 103 12.06 6.29 -9.95
N GLY A 104 12.55 5.32 -9.24
CA GLY A 104 11.81 4.79 -8.14
C GLY A 104 12.45 5.31 -6.88
N GLN A 105 11.74 6.07 -6.10
CA GLN A 105 11.89 5.88 -4.69
C GLN A 105 11.23 4.53 -4.41
N VAL A 106 11.97 3.62 -4.82
CA VAL A 106 12.21 2.25 -4.52
C VAL A 106 11.01 1.31 -4.52
N SER A 107 9.93 1.50 -3.81
CA SER A 107 9.12 0.35 -3.46
C SER A 107 7.81 0.23 -4.21
N PHE A 108 7.25 1.30 -4.63
CA PHE A 108 5.87 1.26 -5.11
C PHE A 108 5.71 1.11 -6.61
N GLY A 109 6.74 1.35 -7.37
CA GLY A 109 6.71 1.02 -8.79
C GLY A 109 7.07 -0.44 -9.03
N ALA A 110 7.99 -0.99 -8.22
CA ALA A 110 8.42 -2.38 -8.33
C ALA A 110 7.51 -3.33 -7.54
N ALA A 111 7.54 -4.60 -7.90
CA ALA A 111 6.77 -5.68 -7.25
C ALA A 111 5.24 -5.53 -7.34
N MET A 112 4.72 -4.78 -8.31
CA MET A 112 3.28 -4.54 -8.47
C MET A 112 2.70 -5.23 -9.70
N SER A 113 1.48 -5.75 -9.55
CA SER A 113 0.65 -6.13 -10.70
C SER A 113 0.20 -4.88 -11.45
N LEU A 114 0.42 -4.84 -12.77
CA LEU A 114 -0.07 -3.79 -13.66
C LEU A 114 -1.50 -4.06 -14.15
N GLY A 115 -2.09 -5.17 -13.73
CA GLY A 115 -3.42 -5.64 -14.06
C GLY A 115 -3.44 -6.82 -15.02
N THR A 116 -4.62 -7.32 -15.27
CA THR A 116 -4.90 -8.43 -16.19
C THR A 116 -5.97 -8.00 -17.18
N ARG A 117 -5.76 -8.33 -18.46
CA ARG A 117 -6.78 -8.23 -19.52
C ARG A 117 -7.15 -9.62 -20.00
N VAL A 118 -8.38 -9.79 -20.43
CA VAL A 118 -8.77 -10.92 -21.28
C VAL A 118 -8.72 -10.46 -22.72
N VAL A 119 -7.89 -11.09 -23.53
CA VAL A 119 -7.64 -10.64 -24.91
C VAL A 119 -7.85 -11.76 -25.92
N SER A 120 -8.13 -11.38 -27.18
CA SER A 120 -8.07 -12.22 -28.37
C SER A 120 -7.29 -11.50 -29.46
N PHE A 121 -6.89 -12.23 -30.49
CA PHE A 121 -6.04 -11.69 -31.56
C PHE A 121 -6.74 -11.77 -32.91
N LYS A 122 -6.50 -10.76 -33.76
CA LYS A 122 -7.01 -10.74 -35.11
C LYS A 122 -5.94 -10.26 -36.07
N LEU A 123 -5.67 -11.07 -37.07
CA LEU A 123 -4.72 -10.72 -38.13
C LEU A 123 -5.44 -9.90 -39.20
N GLN A 124 -4.98 -8.64 -39.43
CA GLN A 124 -5.54 -7.77 -40.45
C GLN A 124 -4.54 -6.69 -40.86
N ASN A 125 -4.48 -6.36 -42.16
CA ASN A 125 -3.65 -5.27 -42.71
C ASN A 125 -2.17 -5.37 -42.28
N ASP A 126 -1.58 -6.55 -42.39
CA ASP A 126 -0.19 -6.87 -42.01
C ASP A 126 0.17 -6.50 -40.58
N LYS A 127 -0.82 -6.54 -39.66
CA LYS A 127 -0.66 -6.38 -38.23
C LYS A 127 -1.43 -7.44 -37.47
N LEU A 128 -0.95 -7.74 -36.28
CA LEU A 128 -1.70 -8.51 -35.30
C LEU A 128 -2.36 -7.53 -34.32
N PHE A 129 -3.68 -7.43 -34.38
CA PHE A 129 -4.44 -6.61 -33.46
C PHE A 129 -4.82 -7.41 -32.22
N VAL A 130 -4.80 -6.76 -31.07
CA VAL A 130 -5.21 -7.27 -29.77
C VAL A 130 -6.51 -6.59 -29.38
N PHE A 131 -7.53 -7.37 -29.08
CA PHE A 131 -8.83 -6.89 -28.65
C PHE A 131 -9.09 -7.31 -27.22
N ASP A 132 -9.74 -6.44 -26.43
CA ASP A 132 -10.37 -6.88 -25.20
C ASP A 132 -11.43 -7.91 -25.52
N ALA A 133 -11.33 -9.06 -24.88
CA ALA A 133 -12.25 -10.18 -25.02
C ALA A 133 -12.95 -10.50 -23.69
N ASP A 134 -13.02 -9.49 -22.81
CA ASP A 134 -13.76 -9.57 -21.57
C ASP A 134 -15.24 -9.19 -21.76
N ASP A 135 -16.03 -9.51 -20.75
CA ASP A 135 -17.48 -9.32 -20.79
C ASP A 135 -17.92 -7.92 -20.29
N ARG A 136 -16.97 -7.02 -19.96
CA ARG A 136 -17.27 -5.72 -19.35
C ARG A 136 -17.92 -4.73 -20.30
N HIS A 137 -17.65 -4.86 -21.59
CA HIS A 137 -18.05 -3.89 -22.63
C HIS A 137 -19.38 -4.25 -23.31
N ALA A 138 -19.90 -5.45 -23.08
CA ALA A 138 -21.16 -5.89 -23.69
C ALA A 138 -22.36 -5.13 -23.12
N GLY A 139 -22.89 -4.16 -23.86
CA GLY A 139 -24.09 -3.42 -23.48
C GLY A 139 -25.40 -4.20 -23.73
N SER A 140 -25.40 -5.08 -24.74
CA SER A 140 -26.51 -5.96 -25.09
C SER A 140 -26.05 -7.04 -26.05
N SER A 141 -26.92 -8.00 -26.39
CA SER A 141 -26.63 -9.00 -27.46
C SER A 141 -26.45 -8.38 -28.86
N VAL A 142 -26.74 -7.11 -29.03
CA VAL A 142 -26.56 -6.38 -30.30
C VAL A 142 -25.42 -5.37 -30.21
N PHE A 143 -25.17 -4.81 -29.02
CA PHE A 143 -24.11 -3.85 -28.76
C PHE A 143 -23.02 -4.50 -27.91
N ASP A 144 -22.15 -5.22 -28.61
CA ASP A 144 -20.94 -5.85 -28.08
C ASP A 144 -19.76 -5.33 -28.94
N PRO A 145 -19.17 -4.18 -28.56
CA PRO A 145 -18.19 -3.52 -29.38
C PRO A 145 -16.83 -4.25 -29.37
N ASP A 146 -16.21 -4.38 -30.53
CA ASP A 146 -14.81 -4.74 -30.63
C ASP A 146 -13.95 -3.62 -29.98
N VAL A 147 -13.37 -3.83 -28.83
CA VAL A 147 -12.49 -2.87 -28.14
C VAL A 147 -11.05 -3.17 -28.46
N LEU A 148 -10.44 -2.32 -29.27
CA LEU A 148 -9.05 -2.46 -29.68
C LEU A 148 -8.10 -1.98 -28.58
N VAL A 149 -7.18 -2.84 -28.14
CA VAL A 149 -6.21 -2.56 -27.09
C VAL A 149 -4.87 -2.13 -27.68
N GLU A 150 -4.35 -2.93 -28.65
CA GLU A 150 -2.99 -2.77 -29.16
C GLU A 150 -2.88 -3.36 -30.57
N ALA A 151 -1.77 -3.06 -31.26
CA ALA A 151 -1.43 -3.67 -32.54
C ALA A 151 0.07 -3.91 -32.65
N TYR A 152 0.43 -5.13 -32.97
CA TYR A 152 1.83 -5.51 -33.20
C TYR A 152 2.15 -5.55 -34.69
N PRO A 153 3.30 -5.01 -35.11
CA PRO A 153 3.79 -5.22 -36.48
C PRO A 153 4.17 -6.69 -36.69
N LEU A 154 3.86 -7.22 -37.88
CA LEU A 154 4.34 -8.54 -38.26
C LEU A 154 5.82 -8.46 -38.63
N VAL A 155 6.51 -9.55 -38.36
CA VAL A 155 7.87 -9.79 -38.84
C VAL A 155 7.86 -10.97 -39.81
N ASP A 156 8.84 -11.02 -40.72
CA ASP A 156 8.95 -12.09 -41.70
C ASP A 156 9.13 -13.46 -41.01
N ALA A 157 8.46 -14.45 -41.55
CA ALA A 157 8.58 -15.82 -41.06
C ALA A 157 10.01 -16.34 -41.24
N PRO A 158 10.65 -16.88 -40.18
CA PRO A 158 11.95 -17.51 -40.32
C PRO A 158 11.85 -18.77 -41.19
N PRO A 159 12.93 -19.18 -41.85
CA PRO A 159 12.96 -20.40 -42.68
C PRO A 159 13.06 -21.66 -41.79
N LEU A 160 12.10 -21.83 -40.88
CA LEU A 160 12.03 -22.94 -39.95
C LEU A 160 10.90 -23.91 -40.35
N PRO A 161 11.05 -25.24 -40.14
CA PRO A 161 9.96 -26.16 -40.24
C PRO A 161 8.76 -25.76 -39.40
N GLY A 162 7.54 -25.91 -39.89
CA GLY A 162 6.34 -25.52 -39.14
C GLY A 162 5.98 -24.02 -39.16
N ALA A 163 6.83 -23.13 -39.64
CA ALA A 163 6.62 -21.67 -39.60
C ALA A 163 5.30 -21.21 -40.26
N GLY A 164 4.81 -21.91 -41.28
CA GLY A 164 3.53 -21.63 -41.92
C GLY A 164 2.31 -21.69 -41.00
N GLN A 165 2.41 -22.30 -39.84
CA GLN A 165 1.35 -22.43 -38.84
C GLN A 165 1.30 -21.25 -37.85
N TYR A 166 2.28 -20.35 -37.91
CA TYR A 166 2.47 -19.25 -36.96
C TYR A 166 2.36 -17.89 -37.61
N VAL A 167 2.09 -16.92 -36.77
CA VAL A 167 2.25 -15.48 -37.03
C VAL A 167 3.41 -15.00 -36.14
N PHE A 168 4.29 -14.20 -36.72
CA PHE A 168 5.47 -13.69 -36.02
C PHE A 168 5.34 -12.19 -35.78
N ILE A 169 5.57 -11.77 -34.54
CA ILE A 169 5.49 -10.38 -34.11
C ILE A 169 6.73 -9.96 -33.34
N ASP A 170 6.95 -8.65 -33.25
CA ASP A 170 7.85 -8.05 -32.30
C ASP A 170 7.04 -7.55 -31.08
N PRO A 171 6.98 -8.28 -29.96
CA PRO A 171 6.21 -7.82 -28.81
C PRO A 171 6.76 -6.56 -28.16
N ALA A 172 8.04 -6.20 -28.38
CA ALA A 172 8.62 -4.95 -27.89
C ALA A 172 8.06 -3.71 -28.60
N ALA A 173 7.36 -3.89 -29.71
CA ALA A 173 6.74 -2.80 -30.47
C ALA A 173 5.28 -2.50 -30.03
N GLY A 174 4.77 -3.16 -29.00
CA GLY A 174 3.42 -2.97 -28.47
C GLY A 174 3.38 -2.96 -26.95
N LEU A 175 2.19 -2.84 -26.38
CA LEU A 175 1.96 -2.66 -24.93
C LEU A 175 2.70 -1.44 -24.37
N ASN A 176 2.57 -0.32 -25.04
CA ASN A 176 3.37 0.88 -24.78
C ASN A 176 2.67 1.91 -23.90
N ARG A 177 1.37 1.73 -23.60
CA ARG A 177 0.54 2.77 -22.95
C ARG A 177 0.19 2.38 -21.53
N PHE A 178 0.63 3.23 -20.62
CA PHE A 178 0.42 3.08 -19.19
C PHE A 178 -0.07 4.39 -18.57
N ASP A 179 -0.61 4.29 -17.37
CA ASP A 179 -0.93 5.41 -16.50
C ASP A 179 0.03 5.36 -15.30
N LEU A 180 0.59 6.50 -14.91
CA LEU A 180 1.27 6.70 -13.65
C LEU A 180 0.30 7.30 -12.66
N LEU A 181 0.21 6.69 -11.49
CA LEU A 181 -0.55 7.20 -10.36
C LEU A 181 0.42 7.85 -9.39
N GLU A 182 0.41 9.18 -9.32
CA GLU A 182 1.11 9.89 -8.25
C GLU A 182 0.29 9.78 -6.98
N ASN A 183 0.98 9.40 -5.91
CA ASN A 183 0.38 9.27 -4.59
C ASN A 183 -0.83 8.33 -4.56
N TYR A 184 -0.57 7.05 -4.45
CA TYR A 184 -1.56 5.98 -4.38
C TYR A 184 -2.65 6.19 -3.29
N MET A 185 -2.35 6.97 -2.26
CA MET A 185 -3.23 7.30 -1.14
C MET A 185 -3.88 8.68 -1.26
N GLY A 186 -3.64 9.43 -2.32
CA GLY A 186 -4.04 10.84 -2.32
C GLY A 186 -4.57 11.35 -3.66
N SER A 187 -5.12 12.34 -3.64
CA SER A 187 -5.81 13.47 -4.21
C SER A 187 -5.62 13.80 -5.70
N ASN A 188 -4.83 13.11 -6.51
CA ASN A 188 -4.85 13.38 -7.95
C ASN A 188 -5.74 12.36 -8.67
N PRO A 189 -6.99 12.71 -9.04
CA PRO A 189 -7.89 11.79 -9.71
C PRO A 189 -7.51 11.53 -11.18
N TRP A 190 -6.53 12.25 -11.73
CA TRP A 190 -6.16 12.16 -13.13
C TRP A 190 -4.84 11.41 -13.29
N PRO A 191 -4.84 10.28 -14.00
CA PRO A 191 -3.61 9.55 -14.27
C PRO A 191 -2.70 10.36 -15.21
N ILE A 192 -1.39 10.32 -14.92
CA ILE A 192 -0.35 10.81 -15.79
C ILE A 192 -0.12 9.78 -16.90
N ARG A 193 -0.18 10.17 -18.15
CA ARG A 193 0.10 9.25 -19.26
C ARG A 193 1.59 8.92 -19.29
N PHE A 194 1.89 7.65 -19.49
CA PHE A 194 3.25 7.15 -19.67
C PHE A 194 3.31 6.28 -20.92
N GLU A 195 4.24 6.58 -21.82
CA GLU A 195 4.42 5.85 -23.06
C GLU A 195 5.83 5.28 -23.17
N ILE A 196 5.91 3.97 -23.42
CA ILE A 196 7.19 3.27 -23.64
C ILE A 196 7.66 3.58 -25.05
N GLU A 197 8.89 4.11 -25.17
CA GLU A 197 9.52 4.43 -26.45
C GLU A 197 10.58 3.42 -26.88
N LEU A 198 11.24 2.80 -25.90
CA LEU A 198 12.27 1.81 -26.14
C LEU A 198 12.00 0.58 -25.31
N ALA A 199 12.01 -0.59 -25.94
CA ALA A 199 11.89 -1.85 -25.23
C ALA A 199 12.67 -2.97 -25.91
N PHE A 200 13.01 -3.99 -25.14
CA PHE A 200 13.48 -5.28 -25.65
C PHE A 200 13.00 -6.41 -24.74
N LEU A 201 12.97 -7.61 -25.27
CA LEU A 201 12.49 -8.80 -24.57
C LEU A 201 13.64 -9.70 -24.14
N GLN A 202 13.42 -10.39 -23.02
CA GLN A 202 14.36 -11.39 -22.49
C GLN A 202 13.61 -12.46 -21.66
N ASN A 203 14.31 -13.52 -21.26
CA ASN A 203 13.86 -14.52 -20.30
C ASN A 203 12.50 -15.16 -20.66
N PHE A 204 12.34 -15.55 -21.94
CA PHE A 204 11.17 -16.33 -22.36
C PHE A 204 11.11 -17.66 -21.64
N ARG A 205 9.92 -18.02 -21.16
CA ARG A 205 9.65 -19.28 -20.49
C ARG A 205 8.31 -19.84 -20.96
N GLN A 206 8.34 -21.06 -21.49
CA GLN A 206 7.13 -21.83 -21.77
C GLN A 206 6.53 -22.32 -20.45
N ILE A 207 5.23 -22.16 -20.28
CA ILE A 207 4.47 -22.70 -19.14
C ILE A 207 3.32 -23.57 -19.64
N ALA A 208 2.71 -24.36 -18.77
CA ALA A 208 1.73 -25.36 -19.15
C ALA A 208 0.51 -24.81 -19.90
N ASP A 209 0.11 -23.59 -19.61
CA ASP A 209 -1.06 -22.92 -20.18
C ASP A 209 -0.73 -21.65 -20.98
N GLY A 210 0.53 -21.48 -21.39
CA GLY A 210 0.94 -20.32 -22.18
C GLY A 210 2.42 -20.01 -22.10
N ALA A 211 2.77 -18.73 -22.02
CA ALA A 211 4.16 -18.28 -21.95
C ALA A 211 4.32 -17.03 -21.06
N THR A 212 5.50 -16.88 -20.48
CA THR A 212 5.93 -15.68 -19.78
C THR A 212 7.25 -15.16 -20.33
N TYR A 213 7.47 -13.87 -20.28
CA TYR A 213 8.73 -13.24 -20.66
C TYR A 213 8.90 -11.89 -19.97
N GLN A 214 10.10 -11.35 -20.02
CA GLN A 214 10.38 -10.02 -19.48
C GLN A 214 10.51 -9.01 -20.61
N GLN A 215 9.98 -7.80 -20.37
CA GLN A 215 10.20 -6.62 -21.20
C GLN A 215 10.98 -5.57 -20.40
N VAL A 216 12.17 -5.24 -20.86
CA VAL A 216 12.96 -4.12 -20.34
C VAL A 216 12.60 -2.90 -21.17
N PHE A 217 12.27 -1.79 -20.50
CA PHE A 217 11.72 -0.61 -21.17
C PHE A 217 12.29 0.70 -20.66
N THR A 218 12.17 1.72 -21.50
CA THR A 218 12.27 3.15 -21.14
C THR A 218 11.14 3.90 -21.85
N GLY A 219 10.46 4.74 -21.10
CA GLY A 219 9.35 5.55 -21.59
C GLY A 219 9.33 6.94 -20.96
N TYR A 220 8.37 7.74 -21.36
CA TYR A 220 8.22 9.12 -20.90
C TYR A 220 6.78 9.41 -20.49
N ALA A 221 6.66 10.20 -19.43
CA ALA A 221 5.40 10.72 -18.94
C ALA A 221 5.07 12.05 -19.64
N ASP A 222 3.79 12.38 -19.75
CA ASP A 222 3.32 13.67 -20.27
C ASP A 222 3.35 14.80 -19.23
N GLN A 223 3.63 14.47 -17.97
CA GLN A 223 3.80 15.39 -16.85
C GLN A 223 5.04 15.00 -16.03
N PRO A 224 5.62 15.93 -15.25
CA PRO A 224 6.77 15.63 -14.40
C PRO A 224 6.48 14.49 -13.41
N ILE A 225 7.42 13.56 -13.27
CA ILE A 225 7.39 12.46 -12.31
C ILE A 225 8.26 12.87 -11.11
N GLY A 226 7.70 12.90 -9.88
CA GLY A 226 8.46 13.13 -8.65
C GLY A 226 8.28 14.51 -8.00
N ASP A 227 9.16 14.87 -7.06
CA ASP A 227 8.98 15.94 -6.06
C ASP A 227 9.19 17.39 -6.53
N GLY A 228 9.01 17.66 -7.83
CA GLY A 228 9.03 19.04 -8.32
C GLY A 228 10.41 19.64 -8.61
N GLN A 229 11.50 18.88 -8.48
CA GLN A 229 12.78 19.26 -9.08
C GLN A 229 12.82 18.79 -10.52
N ILE A 230 12.87 19.72 -11.46
CA ILE A 230 12.92 19.42 -12.88
C ILE A 230 14.38 19.17 -13.27
N ASP A 231 14.72 17.93 -13.57
CA ASP A 231 16.00 17.50 -14.11
C ASP A 231 15.82 16.67 -15.40
N ALA A 232 16.90 16.09 -15.90
CA ALA A 232 16.86 15.30 -17.13
C ALA A 232 15.99 14.02 -17.02
N ASP A 233 15.72 13.56 -15.81
CA ASP A 233 14.97 12.33 -15.53
C ASP A 233 13.52 12.57 -15.08
N THR A 234 13.11 13.84 -14.97
CA THR A 234 11.78 14.25 -14.46
C THR A 234 10.60 13.65 -15.25
N PHE A 235 10.80 13.36 -16.53
CA PHE A 235 9.76 12.78 -17.40
C PHE A 235 10.05 11.33 -17.80
N ARG A 236 11.23 10.81 -17.48
CA ARG A 236 11.70 9.50 -17.91
C ARG A 236 11.44 8.43 -16.87
N GLY A 237 10.81 7.33 -17.29
CA GLY A 237 10.73 6.11 -16.52
C GLY A 237 11.39 4.94 -17.24
N SER A 238 12.12 4.11 -16.51
CA SER A 238 12.75 2.90 -17.04
C SER A 238 12.50 1.73 -16.11
N GLY A 239 12.36 0.53 -16.64
CA GLY A 239 12.09 -0.61 -15.78
C GLY A 239 12.13 -1.95 -16.50
N THR A 240 11.75 -2.97 -15.75
CA THR A 240 11.54 -4.33 -16.25
C THR A 240 10.18 -4.81 -15.79
N MET A 241 9.36 -5.31 -16.70
CA MET A 241 8.10 -5.94 -16.39
C MET A 241 8.09 -7.39 -16.87
N GLY A 242 7.54 -8.27 -16.05
CA GLY A 242 7.14 -9.61 -16.46
C GLY A 242 5.81 -9.54 -17.19
N ILE A 243 5.73 -10.18 -18.36
CA ILE A 243 4.51 -10.27 -19.16
C ILE A 243 4.13 -11.74 -19.27
N ALA A 244 2.85 -12.04 -19.18
CA ALA A 244 2.31 -13.37 -19.32
C ALA A 244 1.15 -13.41 -20.30
N LEU A 245 1.13 -14.42 -21.14
CA LEU A 245 0.00 -14.82 -21.97
C LEU A 245 -0.41 -16.21 -21.52
N ARG A 246 -1.55 -16.32 -20.84
CA ARG A 246 -2.05 -17.58 -20.30
C ARG A 246 -3.44 -17.85 -20.84
N ARG A 247 -3.73 -19.12 -21.18
CA ARG A 247 -5.03 -19.52 -21.73
C ARG A 247 -6.14 -19.16 -20.75
N TYR A 248 -7.15 -18.47 -21.26
CA TYR A 248 -8.33 -18.09 -20.45
C TYR A 248 -9.05 -19.35 -19.96
N LYS A 249 -9.31 -19.37 -18.70
CA LYS A 249 -10.17 -20.37 -18.09
C LYS A 249 -10.78 -19.77 -16.81
N GLU A 250 -11.95 -20.23 -16.44
CA GLU A 250 -12.60 -19.96 -15.17
C GLU A 250 -12.44 -21.16 -14.24
N GLY A 251 -12.36 -20.91 -12.94
CA GLY A 251 -12.33 -21.96 -11.94
C GLY A 251 -13.60 -22.79 -11.99
N SER A 252 -13.43 -24.12 -12.01
CA SER A 252 -14.58 -25.02 -12.18
C SER A 252 -15.53 -25.08 -10.98
N HIS A 253 -15.08 -24.59 -9.82
CA HIS A 253 -15.84 -24.52 -8.57
C HIS A 253 -16.05 -23.08 -8.11
N TYR A 254 -15.48 -22.10 -8.85
CA TYR A 254 -15.63 -20.70 -8.51
C TYR A 254 -17.09 -20.27 -8.61
N GLN A 255 -17.53 -19.53 -7.61
CA GLN A 255 -18.87 -18.93 -7.57
C GLN A 255 -18.75 -17.48 -7.17
N GLU A 256 -19.26 -16.58 -8.00
CA GLU A 256 -19.29 -15.16 -7.68
C GLU A 256 -20.08 -14.91 -6.38
N VAL A 257 -19.48 -14.13 -5.47
CA VAL A 257 -20.11 -13.73 -4.21
C VAL A 257 -20.49 -12.27 -4.29
N GLU A 258 -21.78 -11.96 -4.07
CA GLU A 258 -22.24 -10.58 -3.99
C GLU A 258 -21.67 -9.88 -2.77
N LEU A 259 -21.27 -8.62 -2.93
CA LEU A 259 -20.77 -7.81 -1.84
C LEU A 259 -21.87 -7.57 -0.80
N PRO A 260 -21.62 -7.82 0.50
CA PRO A 260 -22.54 -7.45 1.55
C PRO A 260 -22.66 -5.93 1.67
N TRP A 261 -23.69 -5.46 2.38
CA TRP A 261 -23.92 -4.03 2.64
C TRP A 261 -22.70 -3.33 3.25
N GLN A 262 -22.05 -3.98 4.23
CA GLN A 262 -20.73 -3.59 4.72
C GLN A 262 -19.72 -4.35 3.90
N GLU A 263 -18.80 -3.63 3.28
CA GLU A 263 -17.87 -4.20 2.32
C GLU A 263 -16.67 -4.84 3.01
N HIS A 264 -16.86 -6.04 3.52
CA HIS A 264 -15.83 -6.84 4.16
C HIS A 264 -14.71 -7.28 3.19
N TYR A 265 -14.97 -7.22 1.88
CA TYR A 265 -14.14 -7.83 0.85
C TYR A 265 -13.75 -6.84 -0.23
N PHE A 266 -12.61 -7.06 -0.86
CA PHE A 266 -12.24 -6.32 -2.06
C PHE A 266 -13.18 -6.64 -3.22
N ARG A 267 -13.40 -5.63 -4.05
CA ARG A 267 -14.31 -5.69 -5.19
C ARG A 267 -13.62 -6.29 -6.41
N SER A 268 -14.39 -7.00 -7.21
CA SER A 268 -13.98 -7.36 -8.57
C SER A 268 -14.02 -6.13 -9.50
N GLU A 269 -13.48 -6.29 -10.71
CA GLU A 269 -13.65 -5.30 -11.77
C GLU A 269 -15.14 -4.99 -12.04
N PRO A 270 -15.51 -3.72 -12.28
CA PRO A 270 -16.88 -3.36 -12.59
C PRO A 270 -17.31 -3.95 -13.94
N LYS A 271 -18.46 -4.61 -13.97
CA LYS A 271 -19.03 -5.27 -15.14
C LYS A 271 -20.42 -4.71 -15.46
N LEU A 272 -20.62 -4.29 -16.69
CA LEU A 272 -21.92 -3.87 -17.15
C LEU A 272 -22.83 -5.09 -17.37
N VAL A 273 -23.98 -5.14 -16.70
CA VAL A 273 -24.97 -6.20 -16.94
C VAL A 273 -25.72 -5.86 -18.24
N PRO A 274 -25.62 -6.69 -19.29
CA PRO A 274 -26.24 -6.41 -20.59
C PRO A 274 -27.73 -6.10 -20.49
N ASN A 275 -28.20 -5.13 -21.27
CA ASN A 275 -29.58 -4.67 -21.37
C ASN A 275 -30.18 -4.02 -20.10
N THR A 276 -29.42 -3.85 -19.03
CA THR A 276 -29.92 -3.24 -17.78
C THR A 276 -29.32 -1.88 -17.47
N GLY A 277 -28.12 -1.61 -17.94
CA GLY A 277 -27.32 -0.43 -17.55
C GLY A 277 -26.79 -0.48 -16.12
N VAL A 278 -26.94 -1.61 -15.44
CA VAL A 278 -26.47 -1.82 -14.06
C VAL A 278 -25.01 -2.22 -14.10
N ILE A 279 -24.19 -1.55 -13.30
CA ILE A 279 -22.80 -1.98 -13.00
C ILE A 279 -22.85 -2.96 -11.84
N ARG A 280 -22.31 -4.14 -12.02
CA ARG A 280 -22.17 -5.18 -10.99
C ARG A 280 -20.72 -5.35 -10.63
N GLN A 281 -20.47 -5.50 -9.34
CA GLN A 281 -19.18 -5.91 -8.77
C GLN A 281 -19.45 -7.01 -7.75
N THR A 282 -18.54 -7.96 -7.67
CA THR A 282 -18.59 -9.08 -6.73
C THR A 282 -17.33 -9.07 -5.87
N ALA A 283 -17.26 -9.89 -4.85
CA ALA A 283 -16.07 -10.02 -4.02
C ALA A 283 -14.96 -10.73 -4.82
N ALA A 284 -13.73 -10.21 -4.74
CA ALA A 284 -12.57 -10.87 -5.30
C ALA A 284 -12.12 -12.02 -4.38
N HIS A 285 -11.96 -13.23 -4.90
CA HIS A 285 -11.49 -14.38 -4.12
C HIS A 285 -10.98 -15.52 -5.03
N TRP A 286 -10.33 -16.50 -4.43
CA TRP A 286 -9.80 -17.68 -5.14
C TRP A 286 -10.88 -18.76 -5.39
N ASP A 287 -10.66 -19.65 -6.36
CA ASP A 287 -11.42 -20.91 -6.49
C ASP A 287 -10.89 -21.94 -5.46
N ILE A 288 -11.27 -21.74 -4.17
CA ILE A 288 -10.89 -22.63 -3.07
C ILE A 288 -12.04 -23.58 -2.76
N HIS A 289 -11.75 -24.89 -2.80
CA HIS A 289 -12.72 -25.94 -2.51
C HIS A 289 -12.05 -27.19 -1.93
N PRO A 290 -12.76 -28.03 -1.16
CA PRO A 290 -12.23 -29.29 -0.65
C PRO A 290 -11.71 -30.18 -1.77
N GLY A 291 -10.53 -30.76 -1.56
CA GLY A 291 -9.90 -31.68 -2.52
C GLY A 291 -9.08 -31.01 -3.62
N MET A 292 -8.99 -29.68 -3.65
CA MET A 292 -8.06 -28.96 -4.53
C MET A 292 -6.60 -29.26 -4.19
N GLN A 293 -5.70 -29.02 -5.13
CA GLN A 293 -4.27 -28.97 -4.82
C GLN A 293 -3.97 -27.67 -4.05
N PRO A 294 -3.14 -27.72 -3.02
CA PRO A 294 -2.76 -26.51 -2.30
C PRO A 294 -2.14 -25.46 -3.22
N ILE A 295 -2.55 -24.23 -3.04
CA ILE A 295 -1.94 -23.06 -3.66
C ILE A 295 -0.54 -22.90 -3.07
N GLU A 296 0.47 -22.95 -3.95
CA GLU A 296 1.85 -22.85 -3.52
C GLU A 296 2.34 -21.42 -3.48
N TRP A 297 2.96 -21.05 -2.37
CA TRP A 297 3.65 -19.78 -2.17
C TRP A 297 5.17 -20.00 -2.17
N VAL A 298 5.87 -19.13 -2.87
CA VAL A 298 7.31 -19.22 -3.08
C VAL A 298 8.00 -18.05 -2.38
N ILE A 299 8.88 -18.32 -1.43
CA ILE A 299 9.54 -17.31 -0.59
C ILE A 299 10.88 -16.92 -1.19
N SER A 300 11.16 -15.63 -1.24
CA SER A 300 12.44 -15.07 -1.71
C SER A 300 13.66 -15.70 -1.03
N PRO A 301 14.69 -16.15 -1.77
CA PRO A 301 15.92 -16.68 -1.19
C PRO A 301 16.71 -15.65 -0.39
N ALA A 302 16.47 -14.35 -0.62
CA ALA A 302 17.12 -13.27 0.14
C ALA A 302 16.80 -13.35 1.63
N LEU A 303 15.56 -13.74 1.99
CA LEU A 303 15.17 -13.95 3.38
C LEU A 303 15.95 -15.09 4.03
N ALA A 304 16.11 -16.23 3.36
CA ALA A 304 16.91 -17.34 3.87
C ALA A 304 18.41 -17.00 4.01
N THR A 305 18.91 -16.09 3.15
CA THR A 305 20.30 -15.60 3.27
C THR A 305 20.46 -14.74 4.53
N LEU A 306 19.50 -13.91 4.85
CA LEU A 306 19.49 -13.10 6.07
C LEU A 306 19.35 -13.98 7.31
N ASP A 307 18.39 -14.90 7.31
CA ASP A 307 18.08 -15.85 8.37
C ASP A 307 19.31 -16.70 8.78
N ALA A 308 20.19 -17.01 7.83
CA ALA A 308 21.43 -17.74 8.07
C ALA A 308 22.57 -16.91 8.70
N THR A 309 22.36 -15.61 8.94
CA THR A 309 23.40 -14.75 9.55
C THR A 309 23.46 -14.93 11.08
N PRO A 310 24.61 -14.68 11.72
CA PRO A 310 24.72 -14.78 13.18
C PRO A 310 23.78 -13.88 13.97
N GLU A 311 23.34 -12.78 13.38
CA GLU A 311 22.44 -11.81 13.98
C GLU A 311 21.04 -12.43 14.26
N TYR A 312 20.60 -13.35 13.42
CA TYR A 312 19.29 -14.01 13.53
C TYR A 312 19.38 -15.47 14.02
N ALA A 313 20.51 -15.86 14.65
CA ALA A 313 20.74 -17.25 15.08
C ALA A 313 19.71 -17.81 16.08
N ASP A 314 18.95 -16.97 16.75
CA ASP A 314 17.88 -17.30 17.69
C ASP A 314 16.47 -17.05 17.13
N ALA A 315 16.34 -16.81 15.82
CA ALA A 315 15.09 -16.60 15.08
C ALA A 315 15.01 -17.55 13.87
N ASP A 316 13.77 -17.85 13.43
CA ASP A 316 13.46 -18.58 12.19
C ASP A 316 12.55 -17.70 11.33
N LEU A 317 13.15 -16.75 10.58
CA LEU A 317 12.42 -15.78 9.76
C LEU A 317 11.65 -16.47 8.62
N VAL A 318 12.26 -17.46 7.98
CA VAL A 318 11.59 -18.25 6.92
C VAL A 318 10.44 -19.05 7.50
N GLY A 319 10.60 -19.64 8.68
CA GLY A 319 9.55 -20.32 9.40
C GLY A 319 8.42 -19.40 9.83
N ALA A 320 8.73 -18.17 10.26
CA ALA A 320 7.72 -17.16 10.61
C ALA A 320 6.83 -16.81 9.40
N VAL A 321 7.43 -16.54 8.24
CA VAL A 321 6.70 -16.29 6.99
C VAL A 321 5.82 -17.49 6.61
N LYS A 322 6.36 -18.73 6.69
CA LYS A 322 5.58 -19.94 6.41
C LYS A 322 4.37 -20.08 7.36
N ARG A 323 4.58 -19.83 8.68
CA ARG A 323 3.49 -19.88 9.67
C ARG A 323 2.37 -18.90 9.29
N GLY A 324 2.70 -17.64 9.00
CA GLY A 324 1.70 -16.64 8.61
C GLY A 324 0.88 -17.03 7.39
N ILE A 325 1.51 -17.64 6.37
CA ILE A 325 0.82 -18.13 5.16
C ILE A 325 -0.07 -19.35 5.49
N GLU A 326 0.51 -20.36 6.14
CA GLU A 326 -0.12 -21.66 6.30
C GLU A 326 -1.16 -21.68 7.44
N SER A 327 -1.12 -20.70 8.36
CA SER A 327 -2.09 -20.55 9.45
C SER A 327 -3.52 -20.37 8.92
N TRP A 328 -3.70 -19.77 7.74
CA TRP A 328 -5.01 -19.66 7.10
C TRP A 328 -5.68 -21.01 6.79
N ASN A 329 -4.94 -22.12 6.73
CA ASN A 329 -5.50 -23.44 6.55
C ASN A 329 -6.53 -23.79 7.64
N GLN A 330 -6.39 -23.21 8.85
CA GLN A 330 -7.34 -23.44 9.95
C GLN A 330 -8.73 -22.86 9.65
N ALA A 331 -8.83 -21.72 8.97
CA ALA A 331 -10.11 -21.13 8.61
C ALA A 331 -10.92 -22.03 7.67
N PHE A 332 -10.23 -22.78 6.82
CA PHE A 332 -10.85 -23.69 5.85
C PHE A 332 -11.11 -25.08 6.41
N GLY A 333 -10.30 -25.54 7.37
CA GLY A 333 -10.34 -26.91 7.91
C GLY A 333 -9.70 -27.96 6.99
N PHE A 334 -9.03 -27.53 5.93
CA PHE A 334 -8.21 -28.35 5.02
C PHE A 334 -7.03 -27.53 4.50
N GLN A 335 -6.04 -28.21 3.89
CA GLN A 335 -4.86 -27.52 3.38
C GLN A 335 -5.18 -26.73 2.10
N VAL A 336 -5.14 -25.41 2.20
CA VAL A 336 -5.32 -24.44 1.10
C VAL A 336 -3.98 -23.90 0.62
N PHE A 337 -3.10 -23.56 1.56
CA PHE A 337 -1.79 -22.97 1.27
C PHE A 337 -0.65 -23.86 1.70
N ARG A 338 0.43 -23.77 0.94
CA ARG A 338 1.71 -24.38 1.24
C ARG A 338 2.82 -23.42 0.83
N ALA A 339 3.83 -23.23 1.69
CA ALA A 339 4.93 -22.30 1.43
C ALA A 339 6.28 -23.02 1.39
N ARG A 340 7.15 -22.59 0.47
CA ARG A 340 8.53 -23.05 0.32
C ARG A 340 9.46 -21.96 -0.19
N LEU A 341 10.75 -22.15 -0.02
CA LEU A 341 11.76 -21.29 -0.67
C LEU A 341 11.73 -21.44 -2.19
N ALA A 342 12.03 -20.35 -2.89
CA ALA A 342 12.21 -20.32 -4.32
C ALA A 342 13.44 -21.12 -4.76
N THR A 343 13.36 -21.74 -5.92
CA THR A 343 14.51 -22.28 -6.63
C THR A 343 15.22 -21.17 -7.42
N SER A 344 16.42 -21.45 -7.92
CA SER A 344 17.18 -20.46 -8.71
C SER A 344 16.54 -20.07 -10.06
N SER A 345 15.54 -20.83 -10.52
CA SER A 345 14.82 -20.55 -11.76
C SER A 345 13.48 -19.83 -11.55
N GLU A 346 13.09 -19.59 -10.31
CA GLU A 346 11.85 -18.92 -9.96
C GLU A 346 12.11 -17.46 -9.58
N SER A 347 11.27 -16.56 -10.07
CA SER A 347 11.30 -15.13 -9.76
C SER A 347 9.89 -14.57 -9.56
N PHE A 348 9.79 -13.44 -8.88
CA PHE A 348 8.53 -12.81 -8.55
C PHE A 348 7.78 -12.21 -9.76
N GLY A 349 8.45 -11.99 -10.89
CA GLY A 349 7.80 -11.54 -12.13
C GLY A 349 7.09 -12.64 -12.92
N GLN A 350 7.07 -13.88 -12.42
CA GLN A 350 6.44 -15.04 -13.09
C GLN A 350 4.97 -15.16 -12.70
N ASP A 351 4.06 -14.93 -13.65
CA ASP A 351 2.61 -14.93 -13.42
C ASP A 351 2.01 -16.26 -12.92
N ASP A 352 2.71 -17.37 -13.15
CA ASP A 352 2.32 -18.70 -12.66
C ASP A 352 2.81 -18.99 -11.22
N LYS A 353 3.35 -17.99 -10.52
CA LYS A 353 3.86 -18.11 -9.16
C LYS A 353 3.15 -17.14 -8.23
N ASN A 354 2.86 -17.60 -7.02
CA ASN A 354 2.54 -16.74 -5.88
C ASN A 354 3.84 -16.52 -5.11
N TYR A 355 4.21 -15.29 -4.88
CA TYR A 355 5.58 -15.00 -4.43
C TYR A 355 5.60 -14.07 -3.23
N ILE A 356 6.39 -14.44 -2.22
CA ILE A 356 6.74 -13.55 -1.11
C ILE A 356 8.07 -12.89 -1.44
N ILE A 357 8.02 -11.58 -1.67
CA ILE A 357 9.16 -10.76 -2.07
C ILE A 357 9.74 -10.10 -0.83
N PHE A 358 10.96 -10.44 -0.49
CA PHE A 358 11.70 -9.77 0.58
C PHE A 358 12.79 -8.88 -0.02
N ASP A 359 12.75 -7.59 0.32
CA ASP A 359 13.78 -6.62 -0.03
C ASP A 359 14.64 -6.33 1.21
N PRO A 360 15.94 -6.72 1.21
CA PRO A 360 16.77 -6.62 2.40
C PRO A 360 17.22 -5.19 2.76
N ASP A 361 16.79 -4.15 2.02
CA ASP A 361 17.15 -2.78 2.34
C ASP A 361 16.49 -2.34 3.66
N PRO A 362 17.27 -2.05 4.73
CA PRO A 362 16.71 -1.72 6.04
C PRO A 362 15.99 -0.36 6.09
N SER A 363 16.12 0.48 5.07
CA SER A 363 15.38 1.74 4.96
C SER A 363 13.94 1.55 4.46
N LEU A 364 13.59 0.34 4.00
CA LEU A 364 12.28 0.02 3.45
C LEU A 364 11.39 -0.58 4.53
N GLY A 365 10.40 0.19 4.97
CA GLY A 365 9.46 -0.18 6.01
C GLY A 365 8.08 -0.60 5.52
N TYR A 366 7.92 -0.92 4.23
CA TYR A 366 6.61 -1.24 3.66
C TYR A 366 6.37 -2.73 3.59
N ALA A 367 5.11 -3.12 3.80
CA ALA A 367 4.57 -4.41 3.38
C ALA A 367 3.27 -4.17 2.63
N PHE A 368 3.00 -4.95 1.61
CA PHE A 368 1.75 -4.91 0.88
C PHE A 368 1.49 -6.20 0.11
N ALA A 369 0.21 -6.53 0.00
CA ALA A 369 -0.30 -7.61 -0.84
C ALA A 369 -0.77 -7.05 -2.19
N ASN A 370 -0.66 -7.83 -3.24
CA ASN A 370 -1.30 -7.55 -4.52
C ASN A 370 -1.67 -8.86 -5.22
N TRP A 371 -2.74 -8.81 -5.99
CA TRP A 371 -3.28 -9.98 -6.67
C TRP A 371 -3.66 -9.70 -8.11
N ARG A 372 -3.84 -10.76 -8.87
CA ARG A 372 -4.28 -10.72 -10.26
C ARG A 372 -5.59 -11.46 -10.39
N THR A 373 -6.62 -10.78 -10.86
CA THR A 373 -7.96 -11.34 -11.02
C THR A 373 -8.27 -11.71 -12.47
N ASN A 374 -9.24 -12.58 -12.63
CA ASN A 374 -10.00 -12.69 -13.87
C ASN A 374 -11.00 -11.53 -13.92
N PRO A 375 -10.88 -10.56 -14.85
CA PRO A 375 -11.75 -9.40 -14.89
C PRO A 375 -13.22 -9.74 -15.19
N ASN A 376 -13.51 -10.93 -15.69
CA ASN A 376 -14.89 -11.37 -15.94
C ASN A 376 -15.61 -11.88 -14.69
N THR A 377 -14.87 -12.46 -13.73
CA THR A 377 -15.48 -13.16 -12.60
C THR A 377 -15.07 -12.60 -11.24
N GLY A 378 -13.91 -11.94 -11.16
CA GLY A 378 -13.29 -11.56 -9.89
C GLY A 378 -12.49 -12.69 -9.26
N GLU A 379 -12.36 -13.86 -9.92
CA GLU A 379 -11.52 -14.95 -9.44
C GLU A 379 -10.05 -14.52 -9.36
N ILE A 380 -9.45 -14.64 -8.18
CA ILE A 380 -8.02 -14.39 -7.99
C ILE A 380 -7.25 -15.56 -8.61
N ARG A 381 -6.27 -15.25 -9.46
CA ARG A 381 -5.49 -16.23 -10.25
C ARG A 381 -4.03 -16.31 -9.83
N GLY A 382 -3.59 -15.37 -9.05
CA GLY A 382 -2.25 -15.26 -8.54
C GLY A 382 -2.10 -14.07 -7.64
N ALA A 383 -1.15 -14.13 -6.72
CA ALA A 383 -0.90 -13.08 -5.76
C ALA A 383 0.58 -12.95 -5.41
N SER A 384 0.95 -11.86 -4.77
CA SER A 384 2.28 -11.67 -4.20
C SER A 384 2.21 -10.74 -3.00
N VAL A 385 3.11 -10.96 -2.05
CA VAL A 385 3.34 -10.08 -0.91
C VAL A 385 4.75 -9.52 -1.00
N TYR A 386 4.88 -8.23 -0.82
CA TYR A 386 6.16 -7.54 -0.67
C TYR A 386 6.35 -7.09 0.77
N PHE A 387 7.57 -7.22 1.31
CA PHE A 387 7.96 -6.55 2.54
C PHE A 387 9.44 -6.18 2.55
N GLY A 388 9.76 -5.06 3.19
CA GLY A 388 11.09 -4.48 3.23
C GLY A 388 11.89 -4.86 4.48
N GLY A 389 13.18 -4.52 4.49
CA GLY A 389 14.14 -4.90 5.52
C GLY A 389 13.88 -4.30 6.89
N ALA A 390 13.14 -3.19 6.99
CA ALA A 390 12.79 -2.63 8.31
C ALA A 390 11.87 -3.55 9.14
N TRP A 391 11.09 -4.42 8.50
CA TRP A 391 10.25 -5.42 9.18
C TRP A 391 11.06 -6.48 9.94
N VAL A 392 12.30 -6.68 9.56
CA VAL A 392 13.20 -7.64 10.19
C VAL A 392 14.27 -6.95 11.07
N ASP A 393 14.15 -5.65 11.33
CA ASP A 393 15.06 -4.91 12.21
C ASP A 393 14.96 -5.42 13.65
N ARG A 394 15.97 -6.15 14.08
CA ARG A 394 16.03 -6.77 15.39
C ARG A 394 16.18 -5.76 16.53
N ALA A 395 16.77 -4.59 16.28
CA ALA A 395 17.04 -3.60 17.32
C ALA A 395 15.75 -3.12 18.03
N GLY A 396 14.61 -3.17 17.34
CA GLY A 396 13.31 -2.85 17.92
C GLY A 396 12.79 -3.85 18.97
N PHE A 397 13.37 -5.05 19.05
CA PHE A 397 12.91 -6.15 19.91
C PHE A 397 13.85 -6.46 21.08
N GLU A 398 15.01 -5.83 21.13
CA GLU A 398 15.96 -5.99 22.22
C GLU A 398 15.53 -5.15 23.42
N ASP A 399 15.44 -5.77 24.59
CA ASP A 399 15.18 -5.04 25.83
C ASP A 399 16.40 -4.13 26.11
N ASP A 400 16.20 -2.82 26.08
CA ASP A 400 17.27 -1.88 26.40
C ASP A 400 17.58 -1.99 27.90
N PRO A 401 18.78 -2.47 28.32
CA PRO A 401 19.14 -2.52 29.72
C PRO A 401 19.26 -1.13 30.38
N ALA A 402 19.00 -0.06 29.66
CA ALA A 402 19.17 1.31 30.05
C ALA A 402 17.85 2.12 30.15
N GLU A 403 16.71 1.50 30.47
CA GLU A 403 15.47 2.23 30.80
C GLU A 403 15.61 3.25 31.96
N GLY A 404 16.82 3.68 32.28
CA GLY A 404 17.10 4.75 33.25
C GLY A 404 18.03 5.84 32.77
N SER A 405 18.60 5.72 31.57
CA SER A 405 19.51 6.71 31.03
C SER A 405 18.90 7.31 29.76
N GLY A 406 18.33 8.50 29.81
CA GLY A 406 17.66 9.25 28.76
C GLY A 406 18.38 9.45 27.41
N ASN A 407 19.04 8.42 26.94
CA ASN A 407 19.64 8.27 25.62
C ASN A 407 19.03 7.04 24.94
N ALA A 408 17.77 7.13 24.51
CA ALA A 408 17.25 6.20 23.53
C ALA A 408 18.18 6.24 22.30
N PRO A 409 18.55 5.09 21.71
CA PRO A 409 19.32 5.07 20.48
C PRO A 409 18.57 5.93 19.46
N VAL A 410 19.27 6.90 18.85
CA VAL A 410 18.71 7.72 17.78
C VAL A 410 18.47 6.74 16.61
N ARG A 411 17.25 6.24 16.48
CA ARG A 411 16.85 5.53 15.28
C ARG A 411 17.06 6.46 14.09
N PRO A 412 17.49 5.95 12.93
CA PRO A 412 17.60 6.79 11.76
C PRO A 412 16.26 7.49 11.54
N ALA A 413 16.28 8.80 11.67
CA ALA A 413 15.13 9.64 11.49
C ALA A 413 14.58 9.42 10.08
N SER A 414 13.29 9.24 10.01
CA SER A 414 12.49 9.24 8.79
C SER A 414 12.74 8.07 7.83
N VAL A 415 11.93 7.04 7.95
CA VAL A 415 11.38 6.42 6.74
C VAL A 415 10.77 7.57 5.96
N THR A 416 11.46 8.03 4.93
CA THR A 416 10.95 9.11 4.08
C THR A 416 9.62 8.61 3.54
N LYS A 417 8.51 9.29 3.83
CA LYS A 417 7.22 8.98 3.20
C LYS A 417 7.41 9.22 1.70
N ALA A 418 7.83 8.18 1.01
CA ALA A 418 8.05 8.25 -0.42
C ALA A 418 6.70 8.50 -1.10
N LYS A 419 6.66 9.42 -2.05
CA LYS A 419 5.52 9.52 -2.95
C LYS A 419 5.42 8.21 -3.72
N LEU A 420 4.27 7.56 -3.58
CA LEU A 420 3.99 6.29 -4.21
C LEU A 420 3.61 6.55 -5.67
N THR A 421 4.52 6.26 -6.58
CA THR A 421 4.23 6.31 -8.01
C THR A 421 3.98 4.90 -8.50
N GLY A 422 2.73 4.56 -8.80
CA GLY A 422 2.34 3.28 -9.38
C GLY A 422 2.24 3.35 -10.90
N LEU A 423 2.75 2.36 -11.61
CA LEU A 423 2.50 2.16 -13.03
C LEU A 423 1.37 1.13 -13.19
N ARG A 424 0.40 1.41 -14.05
CA ARG A 424 -0.66 0.46 -14.41
C ARG A 424 -0.94 0.51 -15.91
N TRP A 425 -1.54 -0.52 -16.45
CA TRP A 425 -2.03 -0.46 -17.83
C TRP A 425 -3.13 0.59 -17.98
N ALA A 426 -3.02 1.42 -19.00
CA ALA A 426 -4.02 2.43 -19.28
C ALA A 426 -5.41 1.80 -19.46
N GLY A 427 -6.39 2.29 -18.72
CA GLY A 427 -7.77 1.80 -18.74
C GLY A 427 -8.03 0.48 -18.01
N VAL A 428 -7.08 -0.04 -17.25
CA VAL A 428 -7.32 -1.15 -16.31
C VAL A 428 -7.60 -0.58 -14.93
N HIS A 429 -8.67 -1.04 -14.30
CA HIS A 429 -8.93 -0.72 -12.90
C HIS A 429 -7.96 -1.52 -12.01
N SER A 430 -7.43 -0.89 -10.98
CA SER A 430 -6.72 -1.57 -9.91
C SER A 430 -7.31 -1.14 -8.59
N GLU A 431 -7.60 -2.10 -7.72
CA GLU A 431 -7.95 -1.77 -6.34
C GLU A 431 -6.77 -1.05 -5.66
N PRO A 432 -7.05 -0.12 -4.74
CA PRO A 432 -6.00 0.48 -3.94
C PRO A 432 -5.27 -0.61 -3.15
N LEU A 433 -3.94 -0.60 -3.22
CA LEU A 433 -3.13 -1.46 -2.36
C LEU A 433 -3.31 -1.02 -0.91
N CYS A 434 -3.48 -1.98 -0.04
CA CYS A 434 -3.21 -1.77 1.37
C CYS A 434 -1.69 -1.72 1.56
N VAL A 435 -1.21 -0.71 2.26
CA VAL A 435 0.20 -0.57 2.58
C VAL A 435 0.35 -0.48 4.08
N LEU A 436 0.94 -1.49 4.65
CA LEU A 436 1.31 -1.53 6.06
C LEU A 436 2.75 -1.01 6.21
N HIS A 437 2.99 -0.15 7.18
CA HIS A 437 4.33 0.38 7.46
C HIS A 437 4.90 -0.28 8.71
N ALA A 438 6.15 -0.75 8.63
CA ALA A 438 6.90 -1.13 9.80
C ALA A 438 7.09 0.12 10.68
N HIS A 439 6.73 0.01 11.94
CA HIS A 439 6.92 1.09 12.93
C HIS A 439 6.12 2.39 12.68
N ASP A 440 4.94 2.35 12.03
CA ASP A 440 4.02 3.51 12.03
C ASP A 440 3.61 3.91 13.47
N ASP A 441 3.81 2.99 14.43
CA ASP A 441 3.60 3.16 15.87
C ASP A 441 4.85 3.61 16.64
N ASP A 442 5.78 4.33 16.05
CA ASP A 442 7.06 4.72 16.68
C ASP A 442 6.94 5.47 18.02
N ASP A 443 5.73 5.84 18.45
CA ASP A 443 5.48 6.45 19.76
C ASP A 443 5.10 5.42 20.85
N HIS A 444 4.87 4.16 20.51
CA HIS A 444 4.51 3.09 21.43
C HIS A 444 5.49 1.91 21.37
N LEU A 445 6.78 2.20 21.64
CA LEU A 445 7.70 1.12 21.98
C LEU A 445 7.18 0.43 23.26
N PRO A 446 7.11 -0.91 23.28
CA PRO A 446 6.50 -1.63 24.37
C PRO A 446 7.17 -1.29 25.70
N SER A 447 6.44 -0.64 26.57
CA SER A 447 6.73 -0.68 27.99
C SER A 447 6.38 -2.11 28.45
N GLY A 448 7.37 -2.95 28.46
CA GLY A 448 7.56 -4.30 28.99
C GLY A 448 6.43 -5.06 29.69
N GLY A 449 5.19 -5.14 29.16
CA GLY A 449 4.09 -5.74 29.91
C GLY A 449 3.77 -7.21 29.56
N GLY A 450 3.27 -7.46 28.36
CA GLY A 450 2.63 -8.75 28.04
C GLY A 450 3.59 -9.85 27.53
N ASN A 451 4.68 -9.48 26.89
CA ASN A 451 5.59 -10.38 26.16
C ASN A 451 6.97 -10.54 26.83
N ALA A 452 7.06 -10.23 28.13
CA ALA A 452 8.31 -10.21 28.90
C ALA A 452 9.06 -11.56 28.95
N ASN A 453 8.40 -12.68 28.61
CA ASN A 453 9.00 -14.02 28.61
C ASN A 453 9.56 -14.44 27.23
N LEU A 454 9.36 -13.64 26.17
CA LEU A 454 9.83 -13.96 24.82
C LEU A 454 11.22 -13.37 24.59
N THR A 455 12.08 -14.11 23.90
CA THR A 455 13.36 -13.56 23.40
C THR A 455 13.10 -12.57 22.27
N ALA A 456 14.08 -11.71 21.96
CA ALA A 456 14.00 -10.79 20.83
C ALA A 456 13.72 -11.54 19.52
N GLY A 457 14.36 -12.68 19.29
CA GLY A 457 14.10 -13.54 18.14
C GLY A 457 12.67 -14.04 18.09
N GLN A 458 12.09 -14.48 19.21
CA GLN A 458 10.69 -14.95 19.27
C GLN A 458 9.68 -13.81 19.07
N LYS A 459 9.95 -12.63 19.61
CA LYS A 459 9.12 -11.42 19.34
C LYS A 459 9.13 -11.07 17.86
N LEU A 460 10.32 -11.05 17.25
CA LEU A 460 10.50 -10.79 15.82
C LEU A 460 9.78 -11.83 14.96
N GLU A 461 9.93 -13.12 15.25
CA GLU A 461 9.19 -14.19 14.54
C GLU A 461 7.67 -14.01 14.61
N ALA A 462 7.13 -13.70 15.80
CA ALA A 462 5.70 -13.49 16.00
C ALA A 462 5.20 -12.27 15.20
N TYR A 463 5.97 -11.19 15.22
CA TYR A 463 5.65 -9.96 14.49
C TYR A 463 5.64 -10.17 12.96
N ILE A 464 6.68 -10.83 12.41
CA ILE A 464 6.73 -11.18 10.99
C ILE A 464 5.59 -12.11 10.60
N ALA A 465 5.28 -13.10 11.44
CA ALA A 465 4.17 -14.00 11.16
C ALA A 465 2.82 -13.27 11.19
N ASN A 466 2.64 -12.28 12.08
CA ASN A 466 1.43 -11.46 12.15
C ASN A 466 1.29 -10.55 10.93
N MET A 467 2.36 -9.87 10.51
CA MET A 467 2.37 -9.09 9.26
C MET A 467 2.01 -10.00 8.07
N MET A 468 2.61 -11.18 8.00
CA MET A 468 2.36 -12.10 6.87
C MET A 468 0.92 -12.64 6.85
N VAL A 469 0.32 -12.95 8.01
CA VAL A 469 -1.08 -13.38 8.04
C VAL A 469 -2.02 -12.25 7.63
N HIS A 470 -1.71 -11.00 7.97
CA HIS A 470 -2.43 -9.81 7.53
C HIS A 470 -2.40 -9.68 5.99
N GLU A 471 -1.21 -9.69 5.38
CA GLU A 471 -1.06 -9.53 3.94
C GLU A 471 -1.71 -10.69 3.14
N ILE A 472 -1.59 -11.92 3.62
CA ILE A 472 -2.29 -13.07 3.02
C ILE A 472 -3.81 -12.96 3.19
N GLY A 473 -4.30 -12.33 4.25
CA GLY A 473 -5.71 -12.00 4.43
C GLY A 473 -6.24 -11.11 3.29
N HIS A 474 -5.46 -10.12 2.87
CA HIS A 474 -5.78 -9.31 1.69
C HIS A 474 -5.78 -10.16 0.40
N ASP A 475 -4.80 -11.02 0.24
CA ASP A 475 -4.74 -11.94 -0.90
C ASP A 475 -5.87 -13.00 -0.88
N LEU A 476 -6.55 -13.20 0.25
CA LEU A 476 -7.78 -13.99 0.34
C LEU A 476 -9.05 -13.18 0.02
N GLY A 477 -8.93 -11.87 -0.17
CA GLY A 477 -10.03 -10.96 -0.49
C GLY A 477 -10.54 -10.12 0.69
N LEU A 478 -9.96 -10.25 1.89
CA LEU A 478 -10.37 -9.49 3.07
C LEU A 478 -9.91 -8.04 2.98
N ARG A 479 -10.77 -7.11 3.37
CA ARG A 479 -10.40 -5.71 3.67
C ARG A 479 -10.02 -5.56 5.15
N HIS A 480 -9.49 -4.39 5.52
CA HIS A 480 -9.24 -4.08 6.93
C HIS A 480 -10.49 -4.19 7.79
N ASN A 481 -10.28 -4.50 9.06
CA ASN A 481 -11.29 -4.40 10.11
C ASN A 481 -10.74 -3.63 11.31
N PHE A 482 -10.87 -2.30 11.30
CA PHE A 482 -10.41 -1.40 12.38
C PHE A 482 -11.33 -1.37 13.61
N LYS A 483 -12.24 -2.32 13.77
CA LYS A 483 -13.05 -2.55 14.98
C LYS A 483 -12.71 -3.87 15.68
N GLY A 484 -11.61 -4.49 15.30
CA GLY A 484 -11.16 -5.73 15.91
C GLY A 484 -10.88 -5.56 17.40
N THR A 485 -10.25 -4.46 17.81
CA THR A 485 -9.89 -4.12 19.19
C THR A 485 -11.08 -3.86 20.11
N LEU A 486 -12.28 -3.62 19.58
CA LEU A 486 -13.50 -3.54 20.41
C LEU A 486 -13.86 -4.86 21.11
N ILE A 487 -13.20 -5.97 20.73
CA ILE A 487 -13.39 -7.30 21.33
C ILE A 487 -12.13 -7.67 22.12
N GLU A 488 -12.17 -7.52 23.42
CA GLU A 488 -11.06 -7.90 24.30
C GLU A 488 -11.03 -9.43 24.60
N PRO A 489 -9.82 -9.98 24.87
CA PRO A 489 -8.51 -9.32 24.87
C PRO A 489 -7.90 -9.22 23.49
N GLY A 490 -7.15 -8.14 23.24
CA GLY A 490 -6.42 -7.92 22.00
C GLY A 490 -7.31 -7.41 20.88
N SER A 491 -7.26 -8.05 19.69
CA SER A 491 -8.14 -7.76 18.57
C SER A 491 -8.77 -9.03 18.03
N SER A 492 -10.02 -8.96 17.59
CA SER A 492 -10.74 -10.07 16.94
C SER A 492 -10.31 -10.29 15.48
N SER A 493 -9.40 -9.48 14.97
CA SER A 493 -8.97 -9.50 13.57
C SER A 493 -7.47 -9.23 13.43
N VAL A 494 -6.79 -9.99 12.57
CA VAL A 494 -5.44 -9.64 12.08
C VAL A 494 -5.49 -8.58 10.99
N MET A 495 -6.67 -8.31 10.41
CA MET A 495 -6.88 -7.23 9.43
C MET A 495 -7.02 -5.86 10.08
N ASP A 496 -6.76 -5.76 11.39
CA ASP A 496 -6.71 -4.54 12.16
C ASP A 496 -5.27 -4.01 12.25
N TYR A 497 -5.11 -2.71 12.34
CA TYR A 497 -3.83 -2.10 12.67
C TYR A 497 -3.71 -2.02 14.19
N THR A 498 -3.15 -3.07 14.77
CA THR A 498 -3.00 -3.18 16.22
C THR A 498 -1.62 -2.74 16.67
N ASN A 499 -1.49 -2.43 17.96
CA ASN A 499 -0.19 -2.17 18.53
C ASN A 499 0.72 -3.41 18.53
N PHE A 500 2.00 -3.15 18.68
CA PHE A 500 3.05 -4.16 18.64
C PHE A 500 2.84 -5.35 19.62
N GLU A 501 2.36 -5.08 20.84
CA GLU A 501 2.11 -6.12 21.84
C GLU A 501 0.98 -7.07 21.41
N THR A 502 -0.09 -6.53 20.86
CA THR A 502 -1.21 -7.31 20.31
C THR A 502 -0.76 -8.12 19.11
N SER A 503 0.00 -7.53 18.17
CA SER A 503 0.53 -8.20 16.99
C SER A 503 1.41 -9.42 17.37
N ILE A 504 2.30 -9.26 18.37
CA ILE A 504 3.09 -10.38 18.89
C ILE A 504 2.21 -11.43 19.58
N ALA A 505 1.19 -11.01 20.34
CA ALA A 505 0.31 -11.93 21.05
C ALA A 505 -0.56 -12.78 20.09
N GLN A 506 -0.95 -12.24 18.95
CA GLN A 506 -1.66 -12.97 17.90
C GLN A 506 -0.78 -14.02 17.20
N ALA A 507 0.54 -13.86 17.25
CA ALA A 507 1.57 -14.81 16.80
C ALA A 507 1.41 -15.32 15.34
N GLY A 508 0.68 -14.59 14.48
CA GLY A 508 0.45 -14.94 13.09
C GLY A 508 -0.71 -15.92 12.87
N ASP A 509 -1.66 -15.99 13.79
CA ASP A 509 -2.89 -16.78 13.63
C ASP A 509 -4.09 -15.90 13.26
N PRO A 510 -4.90 -16.25 12.22
CA PRO A 510 -6.16 -15.57 11.94
C PRO A 510 -7.07 -15.56 13.16
N GLN A 511 -7.69 -14.44 13.45
CA GLN A 511 -8.54 -14.24 14.60
C GLN A 511 -10.02 -14.62 14.30
N PRO A 512 -10.91 -14.63 15.28
CA PRO A 512 -12.30 -15.09 15.07
C PRO A 512 -13.06 -14.38 13.96
N TYR A 513 -12.91 -13.06 13.84
CA TYR A 513 -13.51 -12.32 12.74
C TYR A 513 -13.00 -12.79 11.37
N ASP A 514 -11.68 -12.95 11.25
CA ASP A 514 -11.03 -13.30 9.99
C ASP A 514 -11.45 -14.70 9.52
N ILE A 515 -11.51 -15.64 10.46
CA ILE A 515 -11.96 -17.02 10.20
C ILE A 515 -13.41 -17.00 9.69
N ASP A 516 -14.31 -16.28 10.39
CA ASP A 516 -15.73 -16.21 10.03
C ASP A 516 -15.91 -15.50 8.67
N ALA A 517 -15.15 -14.41 8.41
CA ALA A 517 -15.19 -13.66 7.15
C ALA A 517 -14.73 -14.52 5.96
N VAL A 518 -13.60 -15.23 6.11
CA VAL A 518 -13.12 -16.17 5.09
C VAL A 518 -14.14 -17.29 4.87
N ARG A 519 -14.67 -17.90 5.93
CA ARG A 519 -15.66 -18.96 5.80
C ARG A 519 -16.94 -18.53 5.09
N TYR A 520 -17.39 -17.31 5.29
CA TYR A 520 -18.52 -16.75 4.54
C TYR A 520 -18.17 -16.56 3.07
N LEU A 521 -17.04 -15.87 2.78
CA LEU A 521 -16.61 -15.58 1.41
C LEU A 521 -16.47 -16.84 0.55
N TYR A 522 -15.98 -17.92 1.15
CA TYR A 522 -15.73 -19.19 0.46
C TYR A 522 -16.87 -20.20 0.62
N GLY A 523 -18.07 -19.76 1.04
CA GLY A 523 -19.28 -20.59 1.12
C GLY A 523 -19.23 -21.69 2.19
N LEU A 524 -18.32 -21.59 3.16
CA LEU A 524 -18.19 -22.54 4.30
C LEU A 524 -19.06 -22.12 5.49
N SER A 525 -19.60 -20.91 5.49
CA SER A 525 -20.56 -20.39 6.47
C SER A 525 -21.70 -19.66 5.77
N PRO A 526 -22.95 -19.79 6.21
CA PRO A 526 -24.08 -19.08 5.61
C PRO A 526 -24.22 -17.62 6.08
N SER A 527 -23.49 -17.21 7.11
CA SER A 527 -23.62 -15.89 7.74
C SER A 527 -22.31 -15.13 7.77
N LEU A 528 -22.41 -13.81 7.61
CA LEU A 528 -21.30 -12.88 7.88
C LEU A 528 -20.83 -12.98 9.33
N PRO A 529 -19.60 -12.52 9.64
CA PRO A 529 -19.11 -12.37 10.99
C PRO A 529 -20.08 -11.61 11.89
N ALA A 530 -20.19 -12.03 13.14
CA ALA A 530 -20.99 -11.33 14.14
C ALA A 530 -20.19 -10.25 14.87
N GLN A 531 -18.86 -10.27 14.74
CA GLN A 531 -17.95 -9.32 15.35
C GLN A 531 -18.14 -7.93 14.73
N PRO A 532 -17.82 -6.85 15.48
CA PRO A 532 -17.82 -5.49 14.94
C PRO A 532 -16.93 -5.38 13.70
N PHE A 533 -17.37 -4.58 12.75
CA PHE A 533 -16.64 -4.35 11.50
C PHE A 533 -16.69 -2.88 11.07
N CYS A 534 -15.55 -2.38 10.64
CA CYS A 534 -15.42 -1.18 9.82
C CYS A 534 -14.13 -1.27 8.98
N THR A 535 -14.03 -0.44 7.96
CA THR A 535 -12.91 -0.50 7.03
C THR A 535 -12.50 0.91 6.59
N ASP A 536 -11.52 1.03 5.70
CA ASP A 536 -10.95 2.30 5.21
C ASP A 536 -12.00 3.33 4.79
N ASP A 537 -13.09 2.89 4.15
CA ASP A 537 -14.18 3.78 3.70
C ASP A 537 -14.99 4.38 4.86
N THR A 538 -14.89 3.81 6.04
CA THR A 538 -15.64 4.23 7.23
C THR A 538 -14.79 4.96 8.25
N VAL A 539 -13.46 4.96 8.09
CA VAL A 539 -12.56 5.80 8.89
C VAL A 539 -12.92 7.28 8.70
N GLY A 540 -13.17 7.97 9.79
CA GLY A 540 -13.63 9.36 9.79
C GLY A 540 -15.14 9.56 9.58
N LEU A 541 -15.90 8.49 9.30
CA LEU A 541 -17.36 8.48 9.29
C LEU A 541 -17.94 7.80 10.53
N ASP A 542 -17.29 6.74 10.98
CA ASP A 542 -17.62 5.98 12.18
C ASP A 542 -16.51 6.23 13.22
N PRO A 543 -16.81 6.94 14.31
CA PRO A 543 -15.79 7.35 15.28
C PRO A 543 -15.15 6.20 16.06
N ASP A 544 -15.79 5.02 16.07
CA ASP A 544 -15.18 3.79 16.62
C ASP A 544 -14.35 3.03 15.57
N CYS A 545 -14.27 3.54 14.34
CA CYS A 545 -13.44 3.01 13.29
C CYS A 545 -12.07 3.68 13.33
N GLN A 546 -11.17 3.17 14.14
CA GLN A 546 -9.88 3.80 14.43
C GLN A 546 -8.75 2.86 14.02
N ARG A 547 -7.72 3.43 13.38
CA ARG A 547 -6.44 2.73 13.15
C ARG A 547 -5.56 2.91 14.39
N PHE A 548 -4.85 1.86 14.78
CA PHE A 548 -3.88 1.88 15.89
C PHE A 548 -4.49 2.19 17.25
N ASP A 549 -5.78 1.93 17.45
CA ASP A 549 -6.40 2.04 18.76
C ASP A 549 -6.12 0.80 19.63
N THR A 550 -6.40 0.92 20.90
CA THR A 550 -6.22 -0.17 21.86
C THR A 550 -7.43 -0.30 22.77
N GLY A 551 -7.87 -1.55 22.97
CA GLY A 551 -8.95 -1.89 23.90
C GLY A 551 -10.35 -1.61 23.38
N ALA A 552 -11.33 -2.05 24.17
CA ALA A 552 -12.75 -2.01 23.81
C ALA A 552 -13.40 -0.61 23.92
N ASP A 553 -12.66 0.39 24.35
CA ASP A 553 -13.14 1.78 24.49
C ASP A 553 -12.18 2.76 23.80
N PRO A 554 -12.39 3.06 22.51
CA PRO A 554 -11.55 3.99 21.74
C PRO A 554 -11.43 5.38 22.40
N LEU A 555 -12.47 5.84 23.11
CA LEU A 555 -12.42 7.09 23.84
C LEU A 555 -11.53 7.04 25.08
N GLY A 556 -11.50 5.90 25.80
CA GLY A 556 -10.72 5.74 27.03
C GLY A 556 -9.24 5.49 26.80
N GLY A 557 -8.90 4.77 25.73
CA GLY A 557 -7.53 4.36 25.40
C GLY A 557 -6.76 5.42 24.58
N THR A 558 -7.15 5.61 23.36
CA THR A 558 -6.39 6.38 22.35
C THR A 558 -6.65 7.87 22.35
N TRP A 559 -7.81 8.34 22.85
CA TRP A 559 -8.18 9.74 22.73
C TRP A 559 -7.28 10.69 23.50
N THR A 560 -6.89 10.30 24.73
CA THR A 560 -6.00 11.08 25.58
C THR A 560 -4.59 11.23 24.97
N GLU A 561 -4.15 10.22 24.23
CA GLU A 561 -2.85 10.21 23.57
C GLU A 561 -2.83 11.14 22.34
N ARG A 562 -3.96 11.30 21.65
CA ARG A 562 -4.06 12.17 20.47
C ARG A 562 -3.71 13.64 20.77
N TRP A 563 -4.11 14.14 21.94
CA TRP A 563 -3.73 15.49 22.35
C TRP A 563 -2.22 15.59 22.59
N SER A 564 -1.62 14.60 23.23
CA SER A 564 -0.18 14.53 23.45
C SER A 564 0.58 14.47 22.13
N LEU A 565 0.13 13.64 21.18
CA LEU A 565 0.70 13.56 19.83
C LEU A 565 0.56 14.87 19.06
N LEU A 566 -0.61 15.50 19.13
CA LEU A 566 -0.86 16.79 18.49
C LEU A 566 0.09 17.88 19.02
N THR A 567 0.28 17.93 20.35
CA THR A 567 1.18 18.89 21.00
C THR A 567 2.65 18.59 20.67
N MET A 568 3.05 17.32 20.66
CA MET A 568 4.39 16.90 20.27
C MET A 568 4.69 17.23 18.80
N TYR A 569 3.76 16.90 17.91
CA TYR A 569 3.92 17.19 16.47
C TYR A 569 4.08 18.69 16.23
N PHE A 570 3.22 19.50 16.83
CA PHE A 570 3.32 20.96 16.76
C PHE A 570 4.69 21.48 17.23
N THR A 571 5.19 20.94 18.32
CA THR A 571 6.48 21.38 18.90
C THR A 571 7.65 21.06 17.96
N ARG A 572 7.56 19.92 17.22
CA ARG A 572 8.65 19.43 16.38
C ARG A 572 8.63 20.02 14.96
N PHE A 573 7.44 20.18 14.39
CA PHE A 573 7.26 20.49 12.97
C PHE A 573 6.49 21.77 12.70
N GLY A 574 5.84 22.34 13.72
CA GLY A 574 5.01 23.54 13.58
C GLY A 574 3.64 23.23 12.96
N VAL A 575 3.10 24.21 12.24
CA VAL A 575 1.78 24.10 11.57
C VAL A 575 2.01 23.80 10.09
N ASP A 576 1.61 22.62 9.68
CA ASP A 576 1.53 22.21 8.28
C ASP A 576 0.14 21.58 7.98
N ASP A 577 -0.05 21.10 6.76
CA ASP A 577 -1.33 20.53 6.36
C ASP A 577 -1.66 19.24 7.14
N PHE A 578 -0.66 18.45 7.51
CA PHE A 578 -0.85 17.26 8.33
C PHE A 578 -1.31 17.61 9.74
N PHE A 579 -0.65 18.59 10.38
CA PHE A 579 -1.08 19.09 11.69
C PHE A 579 -2.53 19.58 11.66
N LEU A 580 -2.90 20.36 10.65
CA LEU A 580 -4.27 20.87 10.51
C LEU A 580 -5.29 19.75 10.30
N GLN A 581 -4.95 18.72 9.53
CA GLN A 581 -5.81 17.55 9.34
C GLN A 581 -5.97 16.77 10.65
N PHE A 582 -4.89 16.57 11.38
CA PHE A 582 -4.94 15.87 12.67
C PHE A 582 -5.71 16.66 13.73
N LEU A 583 -5.53 17.98 13.78
CA LEU A 583 -6.30 18.86 14.66
C LEU A 583 -7.81 18.78 14.36
N ARG A 584 -8.21 18.78 13.11
CA ARG A 584 -9.61 18.60 12.69
C ARG A 584 -10.17 17.26 13.09
N SER A 585 -9.42 16.18 12.86
CA SER A 585 -9.82 14.84 13.27
C SER A 585 -10.00 14.74 14.78
N TYR A 586 -9.07 15.29 15.56
CA TYR A 586 -9.18 15.34 17.02
C TYR A 586 -10.41 16.14 17.48
N ALA A 587 -10.58 17.35 17.00
CA ALA A 587 -11.68 18.21 17.42
C ALA A 587 -13.05 17.75 16.88
N GLY A 588 -13.06 17.13 15.68
CA GLY A 588 -14.28 16.67 15.02
C GLY A 588 -14.92 15.45 15.65
N GLY A 589 -14.20 14.65 16.41
CA GLY A 589 -14.70 13.36 16.91
C GLY A 589 -15.98 13.42 17.74
N ALA A 590 -16.20 14.51 18.51
CA ALA A 590 -17.47 14.69 19.22
C ALA A 590 -18.67 14.85 18.26
N TYR A 591 -18.45 15.47 17.11
CA TYR A 591 -19.48 15.59 16.07
C TYR A 591 -19.74 14.26 15.39
N ASP A 592 -18.69 13.51 15.11
CA ASP A 592 -18.80 12.22 14.43
C ASP A 592 -19.64 11.23 15.24
N TYR A 593 -19.41 11.12 16.56
CA TYR A 593 -20.26 10.30 17.44
C TYR A 593 -21.71 10.77 17.45
N ALA A 594 -21.93 12.08 17.51
CA ALA A 594 -23.29 12.60 17.52
C ALA A 594 -24.01 12.39 16.18
N GLN A 595 -23.31 12.49 15.05
CA GLN A 595 -23.88 12.20 13.72
C GLN A 595 -24.24 10.71 13.58
N ASN A 596 -23.46 9.83 14.17
CA ASN A 596 -23.78 8.41 14.22
C ASN A 596 -24.87 8.02 15.24
N GLY A 597 -25.42 9.00 15.95
CA GLY A 597 -26.54 8.82 16.88
C GLY A 597 -26.11 8.42 18.30
N ASP A 598 -24.81 8.34 18.61
CA ASP A 598 -24.30 8.07 19.96
C ASP A 598 -24.06 9.39 20.74
N ALA A 599 -25.14 9.90 21.32
CA ALA A 599 -25.07 11.08 22.16
C ALA A 599 -24.23 10.89 23.45
N GLY A 600 -24.13 9.64 23.94
CA GLY A 600 -23.32 9.33 25.12
C GLY A 600 -21.84 9.44 24.80
N ALA A 601 -21.38 8.80 23.75
CA ALA A 601 -20.00 8.88 23.28
C ALA A 601 -19.64 10.30 22.82
N ALA A 602 -20.55 11.01 22.12
CA ALA A 602 -20.35 12.40 21.74
C ALA A 602 -20.08 13.32 22.94
N ASN A 603 -20.84 13.16 24.04
CA ASN A 603 -20.61 13.93 25.26
C ASN A 603 -19.30 13.54 25.94
N ARG A 604 -18.93 12.27 25.99
CA ARG A 604 -17.62 11.82 26.53
C ARG A 604 -16.45 12.37 25.72
N ALA A 605 -16.52 12.32 24.39
CA ALA A 605 -15.51 12.90 23.51
C ALA A 605 -15.36 14.40 23.74
N LEU A 606 -16.47 15.14 23.87
CA LEU A 606 -16.45 16.55 24.18
C LEU A 606 -15.85 16.83 25.57
N ASP A 607 -16.14 16.01 26.58
CA ASP A 607 -15.54 16.13 27.91
C ASP A 607 -14.01 15.99 27.88
N LEU A 608 -13.50 15.02 27.11
CA LEU A 608 -12.06 14.82 26.91
C LEU A 608 -11.43 16.04 26.21
N ILE A 609 -12.01 16.48 25.07
CA ILE A 609 -11.54 17.65 24.33
C ILE A 609 -11.51 18.91 25.22
N LEU A 610 -12.57 19.17 25.99
CA LEU A 610 -12.65 20.31 26.87
C LEU A 610 -11.68 20.20 28.06
N THR A 611 -11.40 18.99 28.54
CA THR A 611 -10.39 18.71 29.56
C THR A 611 -9.00 19.04 29.04
N ASP A 612 -8.66 18.54 27.84
CA ASP A 612 -7.37 18.77 27.19
C ASP A 612 -7.14 20.26 26.91
N ILE A 613 -8.14 20.96 26.38
CA ILE A 613 -8.09 22.42 26.18
C ILE A 613 -7.87 23.17 27.53
N GLY A 614 -8.43 22.65 28.61
CA GLY A 614 -8.30 23.22 29.96
C GLY A 614 -7.04 22.81 30.69
N ALA A 615 -6.39 21.71 30.29
CA ALA A 615 -5.19 21.22 30.94
C ALA A 615 -4.02 22.20 30.75
N PRO A 616 -3.21 22.43 31.79
CA PRO A 616 -1.93 23.10 31.60
C PRO A 616 -1.08 22.21 30.69
N LEU A 617 -0.55 22.77 29.60
CA LEU A 617 0.44 22.09 28.77
C LEU A 617 1.62 21.68 29.65
N ASP A 618 2.25 20.52 29.34
CA ASP A 618 3.34 19.96 30.15
C ASP A 618 4.40 21.00 30.51
N PRO A 619 4.63 21.28 31.82
CA PRO A 619 5.60 22.26 32.27
C PRO A 619 7.01 22.07 31.73
N ALA A 620 7.41 20.82 31.41
CA ALA A 620 8.72 20.54 30.83
C ALA A 620 8.82 21.01 29.37
N ARG A 621 7.71 21.03 28.63
CA ARG A 621 7.60 21.57 27.26
C ARG A 621 7.33 23.06 27.24
N LEU A 622 6.74 23.62 28.29
CA LEU A 622 6.57 25.04 28.50
C LEU A 622 7.87 25.81 28.80
N ALA A 623 8.99 25.09 28.97
CA ALA A 623 10.31 25.70 29.14
C ALA A 623 10.81 26.43 27.88
N ASP A 624 10.22 26.20 26.72
CA ASP A 624 10.45 27.00 25.51
C ASP A 624 9.51 28.20 25.47
N PRO A 625 10.02 29.43 25.73
CA PRO A 625 9.19 30.64 25.74
C PRO A 625 8.51 30.95 24.41
N SER A 626 9.05 30.48 23.29
CA SER A 626 8.47 30.69 21.95
C SER A 626 7.24 29.80 21.74
N PHE A 627 7.25 28.59 22.28
CA PHE A 627 6.10 27.71 22.29
C PHE A 627 4.96 28.23 23.17
N VAL A 628 5.28 28.70 24.37
CA VAL A 628 4.30 29.26 25.32
C VAL A 628 3.56 30.45 24.73
N ALA A 629 4.29 31.35 24.05
CA ALA A 629 3.74 32.62 23.58
C ALA A 629 2.88 32.52 22.32
N SER A 630 3.07 31.49 21.48
CA SER A 630 2.38 31.36 20.19
C SER A 630 1.76 30.01 19.94
N GLY A 631 2.38 28.92 20.41
CA GLY A 631 1.99 27.56 20.07
C GLY A 631 0.70 27.12 20.76
N ALA A 632 0.63 27.24 22.07
CA ALA A 632 -0.55 26.85 22.85
C ALA A 632 -1.81 27.63 22.43
N ASP A 633 -1.67 28.93 22.21
CA ASP A 633 -2.77 29.77 21.75
C ASP A 633 -3.24 29.41 20.35
N LEU A 634 -2.31 29.04 19.46
CA LEU A 634 -2.64 28.61 18.11
C LEU A 634 -3.40 27.27 18.12
N MET A 635 -2.96 26.30 18.91
CA MET A 635 -3.61 25.01 19.08
C MET A 635 -5.01 25.15 19.68
N LEU A 636 -5.14 25.88 20.77
CA LEU A 636 -6.43 26.17 21.41
C LEU A 636 -7.37 26.90 20.45
N GLY A 637 -6.85 27.89 19.73
CA GLY A 637 -7.62 28.59 18.71
C GLY A 637 -8.09 27.70 17.60
N GLY A 638 -7.23 26.78 17.12
CA GLY A 638 -7.56 25.80 16.10
C GLY A 638 -8.64 24.83 16.57
N VAL A 639 -8.49 24.24 17.76
CA VAL A 639 -9.52 23.31 18.32
C VAL A 639 -10.87 24.04 18.48
N LEU A 640 -10.85 25.27 19.00
CA LEU A 640 -12.09 26.04 19.15
C LEU A 640 -12.71 26.40 17.80
N ALA A 641 -11.91 26.67 16.77
CA ALA A 641 -12.40 26.95 15.44
C ALA A 641 -13.10 25.72 14.83
N GLU A 642 -12.54 24.52 15.01
CA GLU A 642 -13.16 23.27 14.51
C GLU A 642 -14.41 22.90 15.34
N LEU A 643 -14.42 23.07 16.65
CA LEU A 643 -15.60 22.86 17.49
C LEU A 643 -16.70 23.90 17.26
N GLY A 644 -16.34 25.13 16.84
CA GLY A 644 -17.24 26.24 16.71
C GLY A 644 -18.42 26.10 15.77
N PRO A 645 -18.30 25.44 14.59
CA PRO A 645 -19.43 25.21 13.66
C PRO A 645 -20.40 24.11 14.11
N ALA A 646 -20.67 23.99 15.41
CA ALA A 646 -21.55 22.96 15.94
C ALA A 646 -22.90 22.95 15.24
N PRO A 647 -23.38 21.81 14.75
CA PRO A 647 -24.75 21.65 14.28
C PRO A 647 -25.76 21.72 15.44
N SER A 648 -27.04 21.81 15.12
CA SER A 648 -28.15 21.95 16.08
C SER A 648 -28.48 20.67 16.85
N TRP A 649 -27.52 20.12 17.61
CA TRP A 649 -27.72 18.89 18.39
C TRP A 649 -27.23 19.04 19.85
N ALA A 650 -27.33 17.97 20.64
CA ALA A 650 -27.20 17.98 22.09
C ALA A 650 -25.88 18.58 22.66
N ILE A 651 -24.77 18.55 21.91
CA ILE A 651 -23.48 19.09 22.36
C ILE A 651 -23.28 20.57 22.03
N ALA A 652 -24.13 21.19 21.18
CA ALA A 652 -23.96 22.56 20.73
C ALA A 652 -23.98 23.56 21.92
N ALA A 653 -24.90 23.40 22.87
CA ALA A 653 -24.99 24.26 24.04
C ALA A 653 -23.71 24.20 24.90
N ARG A 654 -23.09 23.04 25.04
CA ARG A 654 -21.84 22.87 25.79
C ARG A 654 -20.66 23.53 25.09
N ILE A 655 -20.62 23.47 23.76
CA ILE A 655 -19.61 24.17 22.98
C ILE A 655 -19.79 25.68 23.11
N ASP A 656 -21.03 26.17 23.05
CA ASP A 656 -21.36 27.59 23.21
C ASP A 656 -20.96 28.11 24.58
N ASP A 657 -21.24 27.34 25.63
CA ASP A 657 -20.81 27.68 27.00
C ASP A 657 -19.26 27.78 27.09
N GLN A 658 -18.54 26.85 26.46
CA GLN A 658 -17.07 26.87 26.44
C GLN A 658 -16.53 28.04 25.63
N LEU A 659 -17.10 28.38 24.49
CA LEU A 659 -16.73 29.52 23.67
C LEU A 659 -16.94 30.83 24.46
N ALA A 660 -18.07 30.96 25.15
CA ALA A 660 -18.34 32.12 26.00
C ALA A 660 -17.33 32.25 27.13
N GLN A 661 -16.96 31.15 27.79
CA GLN A 661 -15.95 31.16 28.87
C GLN A 661 -14.57 31.54 28.33
N VAL A 662 -14.12 30.98 27.22
CA VAL A 662 -12.82 31.32 26.63
C VAL A 662 -12.77 32.78 26.20
N LEU A 663 -13.86 33.31 25.62
CA LEU A 663 -13.92 34.69 25.15
C LEU A 663 -13.64 35.70 26.27
N VAL A 664 -14.16 35.47 27.49
CA VAL A 664 -14.04 36.39 28.62
C VAL A 664 -12.91 36.06 29.60
N ASN A 665 -12.32 34.88 29.50
CA ASN A 665 -11.31 34.41 30.44
C ASN A 665 -9.98 35.14 30.22
N SER A 666 -9.40 35.64 31.31
CA SER A 666 -8.15 36.41 31.31
C SER A 666 -7.03 35.74 32.10
N ASP A 667 -7.11 34.42 32.37
CA ASP A 667 -6.19 33.69 33.24
C ASP A 667 -4.77 33.49 32.67
N GLY A 668 -4.47 34.01 31.48
CA GLY A 668 -3.15 33.96 30.85
C GLY A 668 -2.82 32.59 30.20
N VAL A 669 -3.47 31.51 30.58
CA VAL A 669 -3.32 30.15 29.97
C VAL A 669 -4.05 30.11 28.65
N ARG A 670 -5.17 30.79 28.55
CA ARG A 670 -5.97 30.92 27.32
C ARG A 670 -5.80 32.31 26.74
N GLY A 671 -4.67 32.53 26.10
CA GLY A 671 -4.23 33.84 25.66
C GLY A 671 -5.15 34.53 24.65
N PHE A 672 -4.75 35.69 24.22
CA PHE A 672 -5.51 36.53 23.30
C PHE A 672 -5.76 35.87 21.94
N ALA A 673 -4.89 34.93 21.49
CA ALA A 673 -5.10 34.21 20.23
C ALA A 673 -6.34 33.33 20.29
N SER A 674 -6.56 32.57 21.38
CA SER A 674 -7.76 31.74 21.58
C SER A 674 -9.02 32.61 21.64
N ARG A 675 -8.97 33.72 22.35
CA ARG A 675 -10.09 34.68 22.43
C ARG A 675 -10.44 35.29 21.07
N ARG A 676 -9.43 35.60 20.24
CA ARG A 676 -9.62 36.09 18.88
C ARG A 676 -10.25 35.00 17.98
N ALA A 677 -9.79 33.74 18.10
CA ALA A 677 -10.36 32.64 17.38
C ALA A 677 -11.85 32.45 17.70
N VAL A 678 -12.24 32.57 18.95
CA VAL A 678 -13.67 32.56 19.35
C VAL A 678 -14.46 33.69 18.69
N VAL A 679 -13.91 34.91 18.59
CA VAL A 679 -14.60 36.01 17.88
C VAL A 679 -14.80 35.66 16.40
N ASP A 680 -13.79 35.05 15.75
CA ASP A 680 -13.89 34.70 14.35
C ASP A 680 -14.90 33.53 14.10
N VAL A 681 -14.93 32.56 15.01
CA VAL A 681 -15.92 31.47 15.00
C VAL A 681 -17.35 32.02 15.13
N LEU A 682 -17.59 32.86 16.17
CA LEU A 682 -18.92 33.41 16.39
C LEU A 682 -19.35 34.33 15.24
N LYS A 683 -18.41 35.13 14.69
CA LYS A 683 -18.68 35.90 13.47
C LYS A 683 -19.08 35.04 12.30
N GLY A 684 -18.41 33.90 12.09
CA GLY A 684 -18.69 32.94 10.99
C GLY A 684 -20.07 32.30 11.08
N ARG A 685 -20.59 32.11 12.30
CA ARG A 685 -21.92 31.50 12.52
C ARG A 685 -23.09 32.37 12.03
N GLN A 686 -22.96 33.68 12.06
CA GLN A 686 -24.00 34.65 11.63
C GLN A 686 -25.40 34.36 12.22
N SER A 687 -25.47 33.93 13.49
CA SER A 687 -26.72 33.64 14.19
C SER A 687 -27.02 34.67 15.28
N ALA A 688 -28.29 34.74 15.72
CA ALA A 688 -28.70 35.64 16.84
C ALA A 688 -27.99 35.27 18.13
N GLU A 689 -27.81 33.98 18.41
CA GLU A 689 -27.13 33.44 19.57
C GLU A 689 -25.65 33.86 19.57
N ALA A 690 -24.98 33.75 18.42
CA ALA A 690 -23.58 34.19 18.29
C ALA A 690 -23.43 35.71 18.51
N LEU A 691 -24.39 36.50 18.02
CA LEU A 691 -24.41 37.93 18.26
C LEU A 691 -24.58 38.25 19.77
N GLU A 692 -25.52 37.55 20.45
CA GLU A 692 -25.72 37.72 21.91
C GLU A 692 -24.46 37.34 22.67
N MET A 693 -23.78 36.25 22.32
CA MET A 693 -22.51 35.86 22.94
C MET A 693 -21.42 36.91 22.75
N LEU A 694 -21.28 37.48 21.55
CA LEU A 694 -20.31 38.53 21.24
C LEU A 694 -20.61 39.80 22.05
N LEU A 695 -21.86 40.22 22.15
CA LEU A 695 -22.27 41.41 22.89
C LEU A 695 -22.09 41.23 24.41
N ALA A 696 -22.44 40.09 24.97
CA ALA A 696 -22.24 39.76 26.38
C ALA A 696 -20.73 39.68 26.71
N GLY A 697 -19.96 39.01 25.87
CA GLY A 697 -18.51 38.93 25.99
C GLY A 697 -17.85 40.31 25.93
N ARG A 698 -18.27 41.17 25.00
CA ARG A 698 -17.82 42.54 24.89
C ARG A 698 -18.05 43.33 26.17
N ALA A 699 -19.25 43.23 26.75
CA ALA A 699 -19.57 43.95 28.01
C ALA A 699 -18.66 43.50 29.16
N THR A 700 -18.45 42.19 29.29
CA THR A 700 -17.56 41.62 30.34
C THR A 700 -16.12 42.09 30.16
N ILE A 701 -15.58 42.00 28.93
CA ILE A 701 -14.20 42.38 28.59
C ILE A 701 -13.99 43.89 28.79
N ALA A 702 -14.96 44.72 28.41
CA ALA A 702 -14.90 46.16 28.63
C ALA A 702 -14.85 46.53 30.13
N ALA A 703 -15.58 45.78 30.98
CA ALA A 703 -15.55 45.94 32.40
C ALA A 703 -14.19 45.57 33.05
N GLN A 704 -13.45 44.62 32.44
CA GLN A 704 -12.10 44.24 32.89
C GLN A 704 -11.02 45.29 32.53
N LEU A 705 -11.21 46.07 31.46
CA LEU A 705 -10.21 46.96 30.89
C LEU A 705 -9.65 48.00 31.86
N PRO A 706 -10.43 48.63 32.76
CA PRO A 706 -9.91 49.62 33.69
C PRO A 706 -8.86 49.11 34.70
N GLY A 707 -8.87 47.79 34.96
CA GLY A 707 -7.91 47.14 35.84
C GLY A 707 -6.61 46.67 35.15
N LEU A 708 -6.52 46.80 33.82
CA LEU A 708 -5.38 46.31 33.03
C LEU A 708 -4.40 47.44 32.68
N VAL A 709 -3.10 47.08 32.60
CA VAL A 709 -2.02 48.02 32.24
C VAL A 709 -1.11 47.36 31.15
N GLY A 710 -0.33 48.22 30.48
CA GLY A 710 0.69 47.75 29.51
C GLY A 710 0.13 46.97 28.34
N THR A 711 0.77 45.85 28.02
CA THR A 711 0.43 44.97 26.88
C THR A 711 -0.99 44.42 27.00
N ASP A 712 -1.42 43.99 28.19
CA ASP A 712 -2.74 43.38 28.39
C ASP A 712 -3.86 44.40 28.12
N ALA A 713 -3.70 45.64 28.54
CA ALA A 713 -4.65 46.70 28.21
C ALA A 713 -4.72 46.96 26.69
N THR A 714 -3.59 46.87 25.99
CA THR A 714 -3.52 47.05 24.52
C THR A 714 -4.20 45.93 23.79
N LEU A 715 -3.88 44.66 24.14
CA LEU A 715 -4.48 43.48 23.53
C LEU A 715 -5.98 43.39 23.82
N THR A 716 -6.42 43.80 25.04
CA THR A 716 -7.85 43.86 25.38
C THR A 716 -8.59 44.89 24.55
N ARG A 717 -7.99 46.05 24.25
CA ARG A 717 -8.59 47.07 23.34
C ARG A 717 -8.67 46.51 21.90
N ASP A 718 -7.64 45.80 21.44
CA ASP A 718 -7.67 45.15 20.12
C ASP A 718 -8.80 44.11 20.03
N LEU A 719 -8.95 43.27 21.08
CA LEU A 719 -10.02 42.28 21.14
C LEU A 719 -11.40 42.94 21.11
N LEU A 720 -11.62 44.00 21.87
CA LEU A 720 -12.87 44.79 21.84
C LEU A 720 -13.13 45.37 20.46
N ALA A 721 -12.13 45.96 19.82
CA ALA A 721 -12.27 46.49 18.46
C ALA A 721 -12.57 45.35 17.42
N ARG A 722 -12.05 44.13 17.64
CA ARG A 722 -12.35 42.96 16.80
C ARG A 722 -13.81 42.49 16.97
N ILE A 723 -14.31 42.49 18.23
CA ILE A 723 -15.73 42.19 18.51
C ILE A 723 -16.62 43.26 17.89
N ASP A 724 -16.28 44.54 18.01
CA ASP A 724 -17.06 45.65 17.41
C ASP A 724 -17.16 45.46 15.88
N ARG A 725 -16.05 45.12 15.22
CA ARG A 725 -16.07 44.78 13.77
C ARG A 725 -16.85 43.53 13.45
N ALA A 726 -16.85 42.51 14.31
CA ALA A 726 -17.60 41.28 14.11
C ALA A 726 -19.08 41.48 14.26
N THR A 727 -19.53 42.39 15.09
CA THR A 727 -20.95 42.66 15.34
C THR A 727 -21.55 43.70 14.38
N THR A 728 -20.74 44.56 13.71
CA THR A 728 -21.20 45.56 12.76
C THR A 728 -22.16 45.04 11.69
N PRO A 729 -21.90 43.88 11.00
CA PRO A 729 -22.81 43.38 9.97
C PRO A 729 -24.22 43.01 10.45
N TYR A 730 -24.43 42.87 11.75
CA TYR A 730 -25.75 42.56 12.30
C TYR A 730 -26.62 43.82 12.50
N PHE A 731 -26.03 45.02 12.37
CA PHE A 731 -26.69 46.27 12.55
C PHE A 731 -26.83 47.11 11.27
N GLU A 732 -26.21 46.62 10.15
CA GLU A 732 -26.39 47.18 8.81
C GLU A 732 -27.54 46.51 8.07
#